data_ea7ed8f7e35e2d58a57d3c5214e2e040
#
_entry.id   ea7ed8f7e35e2d58a57d3c5214e2e040
#
_cell.length_a   1.000
_cell.length_b   1.000
_cell.length_c   1.000
_cell.angle_alpha   90.00
_cell.angle_beta   90.00
_cell.angle_gamma   90.00
#
_symmetry.space_group_name_H-M   'P 1'
#
loop_
_entity.id
_entity.type
_entity.pdbx_description
1 polymer ?
#
loop_
_entity_poly.entity_id
_entity_poly.type
_entity_poly.pdbx_seq_one_letter_code
_entity_poly.pdbx_strand_id
1 'polypeptide(L)'
;MDNIEVRGARTHNLKNINLVIPRDKLIVITGLSGSGKSSLAFDTLYAEGQRRYVESLSAYARQFLSLMEKPDVDHIEGLSPAISIEQKSTSHNPRSTVGTITEIHDYLRLLFARVGEPRCPEHDITLAAQTVSQMVDNVLALPEGQRLMLLAPVVKERKGEHTKLLDNLAAQGYIRARIDGEVCDLSDPPKLELQKKHTIEVVIDRFKVRADLTQRLAESFETALELSGGTAVIANMDDAQAEELVFSANFACSVCGYSMSELEPRLFSFNNPAGACPTCDGLGVQQFFDPERVVQNGDISLAGGAIRGWDRRNFYYFQMLRSLSEHYKFDIEMPFNELSPDIKKVVLYGSGKESIEFKYTNDRGDVTVRHHPFEGVLHNMERRYKDTESSAVREELAKYISNRFCVSCEGTRLRKEARYVFIESTTLPQISDFSIGHAMEFFQNIRLSGQRAKIAEKVLKEIRDRLKFLVNVGLNYLTLSRSAETLSGGEAQRIRLASQIGAGLVGVMYVLDEPSIGLHQRDNERLLETLLHLRNLGNTVIVVEHDEDAIRAADHIIDIGPGAGVHGGEIVAEGTISNIIESEKSLTGKFLSGECKIAIPEQRVPADSDKMLKLIGAKGNNLKKVTLKLPVGLFTCVTGVSGSGKSTLINDTLFPIAQRQLNGATNINPAPYIDIQGLEHFDKVIDIDQSPIGRTPRSNPATYTGVFTPVRELFSGVPESRARGYTPGRFSFNVKGGRCEACQGDGVIKVEMHFLPDVYVPCDQCKGKRYNRETLEIKYKGKSIHEVLDMTIEEAREFFDAVPALSRKLQTLIEVGLSYIRLGQSATTLSGGEAQRVKLARELSKRGTGQTLYILDEPTTGLHFADIQQLLSVLHQLRDQGNTIVVIEHNLDVIKTADWIVDLGPEGGSGGGEILVSGTPEEVAQCQKSHTARFLKPILERN
;
A
#
# COMPACT_ATOMS: atom_id res chain seq x y z
N MET A 1 40.20 6.44 -8.75
CA MET A 1 40.16 6.17 -7.29
C MET A 1 39.46 4.85 -7.09
N ASP A 2 40.15 3.90 -6.50
CA ASP A 2 39.65 2.52 -6.35
C ASP A 2 38.90 2.30 -5.04
N ASN A 3 38.93 3.31 -4.16
CA ASN A 3 38.33 3.27 -2.83
C ASN A 3 37.49 4.51 -2.53
N ILE A 4 36.53 4.35 -1.62
CA ILE A 4 35.83 5.41 -0.91
C ILE A 4 36.53 5.56 0.44
N GLU A 5 37.09 6.73 0.75
CA GLU A 5 37.71 7.00 2.02
C GLU A 5 36.82 7.88 2.89
N VAL A 6 36.48 7.42 4.07
CA VAL A 6 35.72 8.16 5.09
C VAL A 6 36.64 8.51 6.26
N ARG A 7 36.67 9.75 6.69
CA ARG A 7 37.46 10.22 7.84
C ARG A 7 36.58 11.01 8.78
N GLY A 8 36.58 10.62 10.04
CA GLY A 8 35.94 11.37 11.12
C GLY A 8 34.41 11.38 11.05
N ALA A 9 33.74 10.26 10.69
CA ALA A 9 32.29 10.19 10.69
C ALA A 9 31.75 10.13 12.13
N ARG A 10 30.82 11.06 12.46
CA ARG A 10 30.24 11.24 13.80
C ARG A 10 28.71 11.38 13.75
N THR A 11 28.10 11.04 12.62
CA THR A 11 26.65 11.13 12.46
C THR A 11 25.94 10.22 13.47
N HIS A 12 24.99 10.78 14.20
CA HIS A 12 24.22 10.10 15.26
C HIS A 12 25.12 9.46 16.34
N ASN A 13 25.17 8.13 16.42
CA ASN A 13 25.97 7.41 17.42
C ASN A 13 27.35 6.98 16.93
N LEU A 14 27.75 7.34 15.70
CA LEU A 14 29.07 7.01 15.18
C LEU A 14 30.18 7.72 15.94
N LYS A 15 31.22 6.99 16.32
CA LYS A 15 32.32 7.47 17.17
C LYS A 15 33.58 7.76 16.38
N ASN A 16 33.54 8.83 15.58
CA ASN A 16 34.69 9.32 14.80
C ASN A 16 35.33 8.23 13.91
N ILE A 17 34.48 7.56 13.10
CA ILE A 17 34.89 6.43 12.29
C ILE A 17 35.79 6.86 11.14
N ASN A 18 36.90 6.11 10.93
CA ASN A 18 37.73 6.17 9.75
C ASN A 18 37.64 4.80 9.01
N LEU A 19 37.45 4.83 7.70
CA LEU A 19 37.11 3.64 6.95
C LEU A 19 37.53 3.76 5.48
N VAL A 20 38.00 2.65 4.89
CA VAL A 20 38.36 2.56 3.47
C VAL A 20 37.51 1.47 2.82
N ILE A 21 36.59 1.87 1.97
CA ILE A 21 35.62 0.97 1.30
C ILE A 21 36.04 0.78 -0.15
N PRO A 22 36.27 -0.45 -0.62
CA PRO A 22 36.61 -0.71 -2.03
C PRO A 22 35.42 -0.40 -2.94
N ARG A 23 35.68 0.22 -4.10
CA ARG A 23 34.66 0.47 -5.13
C ARG A 23 34.44 -0.77 -5.98
N ASP A 24 33.29 -0.78 -6.69
CA ASP A 24 32.88 -1.81 -7.63
C ASP A 24 32.83 -3.21 -7.00
N LYS A 25 32.42 -3.23 -5.73
CA LYS A 25 32.31 -4.42 -4.87
C LYS A 25 30.93 -4.49 -4.21
N LEU A 26 30.59 -5.69 -3.74
CA LEU A 26 29.47 -5.91 -2.84
C LEU A 26 29.95 -5.75 -1.40
N ILE A 27 29.51 -4.68 -0.74
CA ILE A 27 29.86 -4.33 0.64
C ILE A 27 28.65 -4.61 1.53
N VAL A 28 28.83 -5.39 2.58
CA VAL A 28 27.80 -5.60 3.59
C VAL A 28 28.18 -4.90 4.88
N ILE A 29 27.26 -4.04 5.36
CA ILE A 29 27.37 -3.39 6.67
C ILE A 29 26.48 -4.17 7.64
N THR A 30 27.07 -4.77 8.65
CA THR A 30 26.39 -5.61 9.64
C THR A 30 26.67 -5.16 11.08
N GLY A 31 26.07 -5.80 12.06
CA GLY A 31 26.18 -5.51 13.49
C GLY A 31 24.82 -5.48 14.20
N LEU A 32 24.82 -5.28 15.50
CA LEU A 32 23.61 -5.27 16.34
C LEU A 32 22.60 -4.20 15.89
N SER A 33 21.33 -4.42 16.22
CA SER A 33 20.28 -3.40 16.02
C SER A 33 20.63 -2.15 16.82
N GLY A 34 20.56 -0.96 16.18
CA GLY A 34 20.95 0.30 16.81
C GLY A 34 22.46 0.54 16.93
N SER A 35 23.33 -0.28 16.32
CA SER A 35 24.79 -0.10 16.38
C SER A 35 25.31 1.06 15.54
N GLY A 36 24.52 1.62 14.60
CA GLY A 36 24.93 2.75 13.72
C GLY A 36 25.08 2.39 12.25
N LYS A 37 24.62 1.19 11.81
CA LYS A 37 24.68 0.75 10.42
C LYS A 37 24.02 1.72 9.45
N SER A 38 22.78 2.07 9.71
CA SER A 38 22.01 3.00 8.86
C SER A 38 22.60 4.41 8.91
N SER A 39 23.15 4.82 10.06
CA SER A 39 23.85 6.10 10.20
C SER A 39 25.08 6.19 9.30
N LEU A 40 25.82 5.09 9.13
CA LEU A 40 26.93 5.03 8.19
C LEU A 40 26.46 4.96 6.75
N ALA A 41 25.56 4.01 6.42
CA ALA A 41 25.14 3.74 5.05
C ALA A 41 24.31 4.87 4.44
N PHE A 42 23.28 5.31 5.15
CA PHE A 42 22.29 6.28 4.62
C PHE A 42 22.58 7.70 5.05
N ASP A 43 22.75 7.96 6.36
CA ASP A 43 22.90 9.31 6.89
C ASP A 43 24.30 9.88 6.67
N THR A 44 25.29 9.06 6.28
CA THR A 44 26.66 9.49 5.97
C THR A 44 27.00 9.27 4.50
N LEU A 45 27.13 8.04 4.02
CA LEU A 45 27.61 7.75 2.66
C LEU A 45 26.61 8.19 1.58
N TYR A 46 25.37 7.75 1.70
CA TYR A 46 24.33 8.13 0.74
C TYR A 46 24.04 9.63 0.77
N ALA A 47 23.82 10.18 1.97
CA ALA A 47 23.50 11.59 2.14
C ALA A 47 24.58 12.53 1.54
N GLU A 48 25.86 12.24 1.77
CA GLU A 48 26.96 13.03 1.18
C GLU A 48 27.08 12.81 -0.33
N GLY A 49 26.92 11.58 -0.83
CA GLY A 49 26.92 11.29 -2.26
C GLY A 49 25.80 12.02 -2.99
N GLN A 50 24.60 11.99 -2.44
CA GLN A 50 23.43 12.68 -2.99
C GLN A 50 23.59 14.21 -2.89
N ARG A 51 24.08 14.74 -1.76
CA ARG A 51 24.32 16.16 -1.57
C ARG A 51 25.28 16.72 -2.63
N ARG A 52 26.41 16.06 -2.90
CA ARG A 52 27.38 16.45 -3.92
C ARG A 52 26.80 16.40 -5.33
N TYR A 53 25.97 15.38 -5.60
CA TYR A 53 25.29 15.29 -6.89
C TYR A 53 24.33 16.48 -7.08
N VAL A 54 23.50 16.77 -6.08
CA VAL A 54 22.56 17.91 -6.09
C VAL A 54 23.30 19.26 -6.22
N GLU A 55 24.41 19.44 -5.54
CA GLU A 55 25.22 20.64 -5.65
C GLU A 55 25.80 20.84 -7.06
N SER A 56 26.03 19.78 -7.80
CA SER A 56 26.48 19.83 -9.21
C SER A 56 25.41 20.29 -10.18
N LEU A 57 24.14 20.28 -9.77
CA LEU A 57 23.01 20.68 -10.61
C LEU A 57 22.86 22.20 -10.69
N SER A 58 22.09 22.68 -11.66
CA SER A 58 21.79 24.11 -11.82
C SER A 58 21.09 24.70 -10.59
N ALA A 59 21.27 26.02 -10.38
CA ALA A 59 20.61 26.74 -9.28
C ALA A 59 19.08 26.59 -9.29
N TYR A 60 18.47 26.48 -10.49
CA TYR A 60 17.04 26.25 -10.63
C TYR A 60 16.63 24.86 -10.14
N ALA A 61 17.37 23.82 -10.51
CA ALA A 61 17.07 22.45 -10.06
C ALA A 61 17.25 22.30 -8.54
N ARG A 62 18.23 23.01 -7.94
CA ARG A 62 18.46 23.00 -6.49
C ARG A 62 17.31 23.61 -5.67
N GLN A 63 16.50 24.50 -6.25
CA GLN A 63 15.34 25.08 -5.56
C GLN A 63 14.21 24.06 -5.29
N PHE A 64 14.15 22.98 -6.08
CA PHE A 64 13.14 21.94 -5.97
C PHE A 64 13.61 20.72 -5.16
N LEU A 65 14.89 20.65 -4.86
CA LEU A 65 15.49 19.58 -4.08
C LEU A 65 15.69 20.08 -2.65
N SER A 66 15.07 19.39 -1.69
CA SER A 66 15.21 19.74 -0.27
C SER A 66 16.68 19.86 0.11
N LEU A 67 16.99 20.85 0.92
CA LEU A 67 18.29 21.01 1.53
C LEU A 67 18.60 19.77 2.37
N MET A 68 19.43 18.88 1.85
CA MET A 68 19.94 17.77 2.65
C MET A 68 20.93 18.33 3.67
N GLU A 69 20.74 17.97 4.92
CA GLU A 69 21.69 18.31 5.97
C GLU A 69 23.05 17.68 5.66
N LYS A 70 24.11 18.45 5.85
CA LYS A 70 25.46 17.91 5.68
C LYS A 70 25.74 16.92 6.81
N PRO A 71 26.13 15.68 6.50
CA PRO A 71 26.49 14.73 7.55
C PRO A 71 27.70 15.23 8.36
N ASP A 72 27.74 14.88 9.64
CA ASP A 72 28.86 15.20 10.52
C ASP A 72 30.05 14.28 10.22
N VAL A 73 30.85 14.69 9.28
CA VAL A 73 32.02 13.98 8.79
C VAL A 73 33.13 15.00 8.43
N ASP A 74 34.38 14.68 8.76
CA ASP A 74 35.51 15.57 8.43
C ASP A 74 35.76 15.55 6.92
N HIS A 75 35.83 14.36 6.30
CA HIS A 75 36.14 14.23 4.89
C HIS A 75 35.67 12.91 4.32
N ILE A 76 35.10 12.91 3.09
CA ILE A 76 34.80 11.71 2.30
C ILE A 76 35.31 11.91 0.87
N GLU A 77 36.07 10.95 0.34
CA GLU A 77 36.54 10.92 -1.05
C GLU A 77 36.05 9.69 -1.79
N GLY A 78 36.08 9.72 -3.12
CA GLY A 78 35.81 8.56 -3.97
C GLY A 78 34.33 8.22 -4.14
N LEU A 79 33.38 9.05 -3.65
CA LEU A 79 31.95 8.79 -3.83
C LEU A 79 31.52 8.87 -5.29
N SER A 80 30.75 7.89 -5.73
CA SER A 80 29.96 7.91 -6.97
C SER A 80 28.58 8.52 -6.74
N PRO A 81 27.83 8.88 -7.81
CA PRO A 81 26.40 9.19 -7.68
C PRO A 81 25.68 8.07 -6.92
N ALA A 82 24.90 8.44 -5.92
CA ALA A 82 24.32 7.47 -5.00
C ALA A 82 22.82 7.29 -5.24
N ILE A 83 22.35 6.06 -5.18
CA ILE A 83 20.93 5.68 -5.24
C ILE A 83 20.60 4.91 -3.98
N SER A 84 19.58 5.39 -3.24
CA SER A 84 19.05 4.72 -2.05
C SER A 84 17.82 3.88 -2.39
N ILE A 85 17.77 2.67 -1.85
CA ILE A 85 16.63 1.77 -1.94
C ILE A 85 16.21 1.37 -0.53
N GLU A 86 15.44 2.26 0.10
CA GLU A 86 14.92 2.09 1.46
C GLU A 86 13.58 1.35 1.47
N GLN A 87 13.23 0.81 2.65
CA GLN A 87 11.95 0.13 2.90
C GLN A 87 10.75 1.06 3.08
N LYS A 88 10.97 2.37 3.19
CA LYS A 88 9.89 3.33 3.45
C LYS A 88 8.81 3.26 2.39
N SER A 89 7.57 3.39 2.86
CA SER A 89 6.32 3.21 2.13
C SER A 89 6.32 3.80 0.71
N THR A 90 5.75 3.03 -0.19
CA THR A 90 5.35 3.44 -1.53
C THR A 90 4.39 4.61 -1.52
N SER A 91 4.31 5.30 -2.65
CA SER A 91 3.30 6.31 -2.93
C SER A 91 1.90 5.92 -2.44
N HIS A 92 1.28 6.76 -1.64
CA HIS A 92 -0.13 6.63 -1.26
C HIS A 92 -1.11 7.02 -2.38
N ASN A 93 -0.66 7.03 -3.63
CA ASN A 93 -1.51 7.33 -4.77
C ASN A 93 -2.32 6.08 -5.15
N PRO A 94 -3.65 6.08 -5.01
CA PRO A 94 -4.50 4.92 -5.29
C PRO A 94 -4.51 4.51 -6.78
N ARG A 95 -3.96 5.35 -7.65
CA ARG A 95 -3.79 5.05 -9.07
C ARG A 95 -2.47 4.35 -9.39
N SER A 96 -1.54 4.28 -8.45
CA SER A 96 -0.27 3.58 -8.65
C SER A 96 -0.45 2.06 -8.55
N THR A 97 0.05 1.34 -9.55
CA THR A 97 0.07 -0.13 -9.59
C THR A 97 1.48 -0.63 -9.81
N VAL A 98 1.72 -1.92 -9.59
CA VAL A 98 3.00 -2.56 -9.91
C VAL A 98 3.37 -2.26 -11.37
N GLY A 99 2.44 -2.42 -12.32
CA GLY A 99 2.67 -2.14 -13.73
C GLY A 99 3.07 -0.70 -14.04
N THR A 100 2.52 0.29 -13.32
CA THR A 100 2.88 1.71 -13.54
C THR A 100 4.20 2.09 -12.90
N ILE A 101 4.52 1.55 -11.72
CA ILE A 101 5.80 1.82 -11.04
C ILE A 101 6.98 1.22 -11.81
N THR A 102 6.77 0.05 -12.43
CA THR A 102 7.79 -0.64 -13.22
C THR A 102 7.86 -0.17 -14.68
N GLU A 103 7.02 0.81 -15.05
CA GLU A 103 6.86 1.30 -16.44
C GLU A 103 6.37 0.23 -17.43
N ILE A 104 6.14 -1.01 -17.01
CA ILE A 104 5.64 -2.09 -17.89
C ILE A 104 4.31 -1.69 -18.50
N HIS A 105 3.43 -1.03 -17.73
CA HIS A 105 2.13 -0.57 -18.23
C HIS A 105 2.28 0.43 -19.38
N ASP A 106 3.32 1.26 -19.41
CA ASP A 106 3.56 2.22 -20.50
C ASP A 106 3.95 1.50 -21.79
N TYR A 107 4.76 0.45 -21.70
CA TYR A 107 5.06 -0.40 -22.85
C TYR A 107 3.87 -1.24 -23.30
N LEU A 108 3.04 -1.72 -22.37
CA LEU A 108 1.80 -2.42 -22.72
C LEU A 108 0.83 -1.51 -23.47
N ARG A 109 0.63 -0.26 -23.00
CA ARG A 109 -0.20 0.72 -23.73
C ARG A 109 0.30 0.96 -25.15
N LEU A 110 1.61 1.08 -25.31
CA LEU A 110 2.22 1.26 -26.63
C LEU A 110 2.02 0.02 -27.50
N LEU A 111 2.21 -1.17 -26.94
CA LEU A 111 2.03 -2.44 -27.63
C LEU A 111 0.59 -2.59 -28.14
N PHE A 112 -0.40 -2.40 -27.25
CA PHE A 112 -1.82 -2.49 -27.61
C PHE A 112 -2.25 -1.43 -28.63
N ALA A 113 -1.71 -0.22 -28.56
CA ALA A 113 -1.99 0.83 -29.55
C ALA A 113 -1.40 0.53 -30.93
N ARG A 114 -0.30 -0.22 -31.03
CA ARG A 114 0.40 -0.47 -32.29
C ARG A 114 0.05 -1.80 -32.95
N VAL A 115 -0.21 -2.84 -32.19
CA VAL A 115 -0.45 -4.19 -32.71
C VAL A 115 -1.74 -4.82 -32.21
N GLY A 116 -2.52 -4.14 -31.38
CA GLY A 116 -3.81 -4.62 -30.86
C GLY A 116 -4.88 -4.73 -31.95
N GLU A 117 -5.76 -5.69 -31.79
CA GLU A 117 -6.92 -5.93 -32.65
C GLU A 117 -8.19 -5.49 -31.92
N PRO A 118 -8.81 -4.37 -32.32
CA PRO A 118 -10.06 -3.95 -31.71
C PRO A 118 -11.21 -4.85 -32.17
N ARG A 119 -12.08 -5.21 -31.24
CA ARG A 119 -13.29 -6.00 -31.52
C ARG A 119 -14.54 -5.28 -31.05
N CYS A 120 -15.66 -5.60 -31.69
CA CYS A 120 -16.96 -5.10 -31.27
C CYS A 120 -17.38 -5.70 -29.93
N PRO A 121 -17.76 -4.89 -28.91
CA PRO A 121 -18.17 -5.38 -27.61
C PRO A 121 -19.43 -6.26 -27.60
N GLU A 122 -20.23 -6.17 -28.64
CA GLU A 122 -21.52 -6.88 -28.73
C GLU A 122 -21.48 -8.12 -29.66
N HIS A 123 -20.63 -8.07 -30.69
CA HIS A 123 -20.59 -9.12 -31.69
C HIS A 123 -19.27 -9.90 -31.71
N ASP A 124 -18.28 -9.49 -30.97
CA ASP A 124 -16.90 -10.05 -30.92
C ASP A 124 -16.24 -10.16 -32.31
N ILE A 125 -16.66 -9.30 -33.25
CA ILE A 125 -16.10 -9.22 -34.60
C ILE A 125 -14.98 -8.23 -34.61
N THR A 126 -13.88 -8.55 -35.26
CA THR A 126 -12.75 -7.62 -35.43
C THR A 126 -13.22 -6.38 -36.19
N LEU A 127 -12.97 -5.21 -35.61
CA LEU A 127 -13.29 -3.95 -36.24
C LEU A 127 -12.28 -3.69 -37.36
N ALA A 128 -12.79 -3.45 -38.57
CA ALA A 128 -11.97 -3.12 -39.73
C ALA A 128 -12.30 -1.73 -40.24
N ALA A 129 -11.31 -1.08 -40.83
CA ALA A 129 -11.57 0.15 -41.57
C ALA A 129 -12.51 -0.14 -42.75
N GLN A 130 -13.58 0.61 -42.86
CA GLN A 130 -14.50 0.54 -43.99
C GLN A 130 -13.91 1.32 -45.16
N THR A 131 -13.93 0.73 -46.35
CA THR A 131 -13.58 1.47 -47.55
C THR A 131 -14.73 2.35 -48.00
N VAL A 132 -14.42 3.45 -48.71
CA VAL A 132 -15.45 4.35 -49.26
C VAL A 132 -16.46 3.58 -50.09
N SER A 133 -16.03 2.61 -50.88
CA SER A 133 -16.90 1.75 -51.69
C SER A 133 -17.90 0.99 -50.83
N GLN A 134 -17.46 0.39 -49.71
CA GLN A 134 -18.36 -0.30 -48.75
C GLN A 134 -19.35 0.65 -48.11
N MET A 135 -18.94 1.87 -47.76
CA MET A 135 -19.83 2.88 -47.20
C MET A 135 -20.92 3.26 -48.19
N VAL A 136 -20.55 3.49 -49.47
CA VAL A 136 -21.49 3.78 -50.55
C VAL A 136 -22.47 2.64 -50.79
N ASP A 137 -21.97 1.39 -50.86
CA ASP A 137 -22.80 0.21 -51.03
C ASP A 137 -23.84 0.06 -49.89
N ASN A 138 -23.43 0.31 -48.64
CA ASN A 138 -24.33 0.27 -47.48
C ASN A 138 -25.44 1.33 -47.58
N VAL A 139 -25.13 2.53 -48.07
CA VAL A 139 -26.12 3.62 -48.22
C VAL A 139 -27.05 3.31 -49.39
N LEU A 140 -26.55 2.77 -50.50
CA LEU A 140 -27.37 2.41 -51.66
C LEU A 140 -28.27 1.19 -51.38
N ALA A 141 -27.96 0.39 -50.41
CA ALA A 141 -28.84 -0.71 -49.92
C ALA A 141 -30.08 -0.24 -49.13
N LEU A 142 -30.12 1.02 -48.74
CA LEU A 142 -31.29 1.61 -48.06
C LEU A 142 -32.47 1.79 -49.02
N PRO A 143 -33.72 1.94 -48.52
CA PRO A 143 -34.90 2.09 -49.36
C PRO A 143 -34.80 3.22 -50.40
N GLU A 144 -35.07 2.92 -51.64
CA GLU A 144 -35.02 3.90 -52.73
C GLU A 144 -35.98 5.09 -52.45
N GLY A 145 -35.51 6.29 -52.71
CA GLY A 145 -36.30 7.52 -52.51
C GLY A 145 -36.19 8.09 -51.09
N GLN A 146 -35.57 7.42 -50.14
CA GLN A 146 -35.32 7.97 -48.78
C GLN A 146 -34.43 9.21 -48.86
N ARG A 147 -34.81 10.27 -48.12
CA ARG A 147 -34.04 11.53 -48.08
C ARG A 147 -33.05 11.51 -46.94
N LEU A 148 -31.77 11.55 -47.31
CA LEU A 148 -30.66 11.43 -46.41
C LEU A 148 -29.73 12.62 -46.47
N MET A 149 -29.02 12.90 -45.35
CA MET A 149 -27.90 13.82 -45.31
C MET A 149 -26.64 13.11 -44.87
N LEU A 150 -25.51 13.42 -45.52
CA LEU A 150 -24.20 13.03 -45.13
C LEU A 150 -23.54 14.10 -44.29
N LEU A 151 -23.12 13.77 -43.13
CA LEU A 151 -22.57 14.65 -42.11
C LEU A 151 -21.11 14.29 -41.79
N ALA A 152 -20.30 15.33 -41.59
CA ALA A 152 -18.91 15.18 -41.12
C ALA A 152 -18.82 15.74 -39.69
N PRO A 153 -18.68 14.91 -38.65
CA PRO A 153 -18.56 15.39 -37.27
C PRO A 153 -17.18 16.01 -37.02
N VAL A 154 -17.12 17.34 -36.85
CA VAL A 154 -15.90 18.10 -36.59
C VAL A 154 -15.68 18.42 -35.12
N VAL A 155 -16.76 18.51 -34.31
CA VAL A 155 -16.73 18.65 -32.87
C VAL A 155 -17.69 17.65 -32.27
N LYS A 156 -17.22 16.84 -31.30
CA LYS A 156 -18.04 15.86 -30.61
C LYS A 156 -17.93 16.10 -29.09
N GLU A 157 -19.03 16.53 -28.48
CA GLU A 157 -19.18 16.76 -27.06
C GLU A 157 -18.05 17.60 -26.40
N ARG A 158 -17.62 18.69 -27.05
CA ARG A 158 -16.59 19.59 -26.52
C ARG A 158 -17.18 20.91 -26.07
N LYS A 159 -16.70 21.41 -24.92
CA LYS A 159 -17.02 22.75 -24.43
C LYS A 159 -16.33 23.82 -25.27
N GLY A 160 -17.02 24.93 -25.48
CA GLY A 160 -16.47 26.10 -26.19
C GLY A 160 -17.47 26.78 -27.10
N GLU A 161 -17.23 28.03 -27.43
CA GLU A 161 -18.05 28.83 -28.38
C GLU A 161 -17.80 28.42 -29.84
N HIS A 162 -16.70 27.73 -30.14
CA HIS A 162 -16.28 27.24 -31.45
C HIS A 162 -16.39 28.25 -32.63
N THR A 163 -16.45 29.55 -32.34
CA THR A 163 -16.69 30.62 -33.32
C THR A 163 -15.67 30.60 -34.45
N LYS A 164 -14.37 30.50 -34.11
CA LYS A 164 -13.32 30.44 -35.14
C LYS A 164 -13.43 29.21 -36.04
N LEU A 165 -13.92 28.10 -35.53
CA LEU A 165 -14.13 26.89 -36.32
C LEU A 165 -15.27 27.05 -37.30
N LEU A 166 -16.40 27.62 -36.82
CA LEU A 166 -17.56 27.89 -37.65
C LEU A 166 -17.24 28.91 -38.77
N ASP A 167 -16.50 29.97 -38.45
CA ASP A 167 -16.02 30.95 -39.43
C ASP A 167 -15.11 30.30 -40.50
N ASN A 168 -14.22 29.44 -40.09
CA ASN A 168 -13.33 28.70 -40.98
C ASN A 168 -14.10 27.76 -41.93
N LEU A 169 -15.11 27.06 -41.40
CA LEU A 169 -15.95 26.15 -42.20
C LEU A 169 -16.76 26.93 -43.24
N ALA A 170 -17.33 28.09 -42.86
CA ALA A 170 -18.00 28.98 -43.77
C ALA A 170 -17.03 29.52 -44.86
N ALA A 171 -15.80 29.90 -44.48
CA ALA A 171 -14.75 30.35 -45.43
C ALA A 171 -14.30 29.23 -46.37
N GLN A 172 -14.37 27.97 -45.98
CA GLN A 172 -14.10 26.83 -46.86
C GLN A 172 -15.25 26.47 -47.81
N GLY A 173 -16.38 27.21 -47.71
CA GLY A 173 -17.50 27.05 -48.61
C GLY A 173 -18.59 26.09 -48.17
N TYR A 174 -18.53 25.59 -46.92
CA TYR A 174 -19.62 24.81 -46.36
C TYR A 174 -20.81 25.73 -46.02
N ILE A 175 -22.01 25.33 -46.42
CA ILE A 175 -23.20 26.16 -46.28
C ILE A 175 -23.94 25.88 -44.97
N ARG A 176 -23.95 24.61 -44.52
CA ARG A 176 -24.77 24.18 -43.37
C ARG A 176 -24.00 23.26 -42.42
N ALA A 177 -24.36 23.37 -41.15
CA ALA A 177 -23.94 22.41 -40.13
C ALA A 177 -25.13 22.00 -39.26
N ARG A 178 -25.09 20.83 -38.71
CA ARG A 178 -25.97 20.37 -37.64
C ARG A 178 -25.23 20.64 -36.32
N ILE A 179 -25.82 21.50 -35.51
CA ILE A 179 -25.29 21.89 -34.22
C ILE A 179 -26.24 21.39 -33.13
N ASP A 180 -25.79 20.53 -32.24
CA ASP A 180 -26.60 19.95 -31.14
C ASP A 180 -27.91 19.33 -31.63
N GLY A 181 -27.89 18.74 -32.84
CA GLY A 181 -29.03 18.09 -33.45
C GLY A 181 -29.87 18.95 -34.40
N GLU A 182 -29.68 20.29 -34.39
CA GLU A 182 -30.40 21.19 -35.26
C GLU A 182 -29.56 21.66 -36.45
N VAL A 183 -30.14 21.62 -37.65
CA VAL A 183 -29.45 22.05 -38.86
C VAL A 183 -29.58 23.58 -39.01
N CYS A 184 -28.45 24.25 -39.05
CA CYS A 184 -28.36 25.71 -39.19
C CYS A 184 -27.50 26.11 -40.38
N ASP A 185 -27.65 27.35 -40.84
CA ASP A 185 -26.83 27.96 -41.89
C ASP A 185 -25.54 28.52 -41.28
N LEU A 186 -24.37 28.19 -41.87
CA LEU A 186 -23.09 28.68 -41.39
C LEU A 186 -22.83 30.18 -41.68
N SER A 187 -23.68 30.84 -42.49
CA SER A 187 -23.62 32.28 -42.68
C SER A 187 -24.12 33.07 -41.46
N ASP A 188 -25.00 32.44 -40.64
CA ASP A 188 -25.51 33.04 -39.39
C ASP A 188 -25.63 31.91 -38.30
N PRO A 189 -24.51 31.41 -37.80
CA PRO A 189 -24.53 30.31 -36.84
C PRO A 189 -25.04 30.73 -35.48
N PRO A 190 -25.72 29.87 -34.71
CA PRO A 190 -26.17 30.18 -33.37
C PRO A 190 -24.98 30.44 -32.43
N LYS A 191 -25.14 31.38 -31.49
CA LYS A 191 -24.14 31.60 -30.45
C LYS A 191 -24.11 30.45 -29.48
N LEU A 192 -22.95 29.79 -29.37
CA LEU A 192 -22.75 28.62 -28.51
C LEU A 192 -22.27 29.06 -27.13
N GLU A 193 -22.71 28.34 -26.09
CA GLU A 193 -22.34 28.63 -24.71
C GLU A 193 -20.97 28.03 -24.36
N LEU A 194 -20.04 28.85 -23.87
CA LEU A 194 -18.64 28.43 -23.53
C LEU A 194 -18.58 27.26 -22.56
N GLN A 195 -19.53 27.12 -21.65
CA GLN A 195 -19.52 26.10 -20.59
C GLN A 195 -20.30 24.82 -20.95
N LYS A 196 -21.09 24.83 -22.00
CA LYS A 196 -21.80 23.65 -22.50
C LYS A 196 -20.97 22.86 -23.47
N LYS A 197 -21.24 21.57 -23.51
CA LYS A 197 -20.67 20.65 -24.51
C LYS A 197 -21.52 20.74 -25.79
N HIS A 198 -20.85 20.93 -26.92
CA HIS A 198 -21.50 21.06 -28.22
C HIS A 198 -21.00 19.94 -29.15
N THR A 199 -21.89 19.52 -30.05
CA THR A 199 -21.58 18.61 -31.15
C THR A 199 -21.84 19.38 -32.46
N ILE A 200 -20.85 19.49 -33.34
CA ILE A 200 -20.93 20.20 -34.61
C ILE A 200 -20.60 19.23 -35.74
N GLU A 201 -21.53 19.08 -36.65
CA GLU A 201 -21.42 18.18 -37.80
C GLU A 201 -21.69 18.95 -39.08
N VAL A 202 -20.75 18.97 -39.98
CA VAL A 202 -20.89 19.71 -41.27
C VAL A 202 -21.74 18.87 -42.22
N VAL A 203 -22.75 19.51 -42.84
CA VAL A 203 -23.54 18.86 -43.89
C VAL A 203 -22.76 18.87 -45.16
N ILE A 204 -22.29 17.70 -45.59
CA ILE A 204 -21.48 17.54 -46.82
C ILE A 204 -22.37 17.39 -48.05
N ASP A 205 -23.39 16.53 -47.95
CA ASP A 205 -24.31 16.26 -49.05
C ASP A 205 -25.73 15.97 -48.57
N ARG A 206 -26.71 16.25 -49.41
CA ARG A 206 -28.15 15.98 -49.19
C ARG A 206 -28.68 15.32 -50.45
N PHE A 207 -29.15 14.07 -50.35
CA PHE A 207 -29.55 13.27 -51.50
C PHE A 207 -30.79 12.43 -51.22
N LYS A 208 -31.38 11.90 -52.30
CA LYS A 208 -32.38 10.81 -52.26
C LYS A 208 -31.67 9.54 -52.71
N VAL A 209 -31.89 8.45 -52.01
CA VAL A 209 -31.27 7.14 -52.38
C VAL A 209 -31.73 6.75 -53.77
N ARG A 210 -30.76 6.58 -54.67
CA ARG A 210 -30.93 6.12 -56.07
C ARG A 210 -29.64 5.44 -56.52
N ALA A 211 -29.78 4.43 -57.37
CA ALA A 211 -28.63 3.63 -57.82
C ALA A 211 -27.56 4.39 -58.62
N ASP A 212 -27.93 5.55 -59.20
CA ASP A 212 -27.07 6.36 -60.04
C ASP A 212 -26.10 7.29 -59.27
N LEU A 213 -26.14 7.26 -57.93
CA LEU A 213 -25.37 8.18 -57.09
C LEU A 213 -24.01 7.67 -56.65
N THR A 214 -23.56 6.51 -57.07
CA THR A 214 -22.34 5.84 -56.61
C THR A 214 -21.12 6.75 -56.62
N GLN A 215 -20.83 7.43 -57.78
CA GLN A 215 -19.67 8.32 -57.86
C GLN A 215 -19.79 9.55 -56.97
N ARG A 216 -20.95 10.21 -56.98
CA ARG A 216 -21.22 11.39 -56.17
C ARG A 216 -21.10 11.11 -54.67
N LEU A 217 -21.64 9.97 -54.21
CA LEU A 217 -21.53 9.55 -52.81
C LEU A 217 -20.10 9.22 -52.45
N ALA A 218 -19.32 8.61 -53.32
CA ALA A 218 -17.90 8.33 -53.07
C ALA A 218 -17.12 9.63 -52.83
N GLU A 219 -17.28 10.64 -53.69
CA GLU A 219 -16.64 11.95 -53.57
C GLU A 219 -17.11 12.68 -52.28
N SER A 220 -18.40 12.58 -51.96
CA SER A 220 -18.97 13.14 -50.75
C SER A 220 -18.46 12.45 -49.48
N PHE A 221 -18.33 11.12 -49.47
CA PHE A 221 -17.71 10.38 -48.36
C PHE A 221 -16.25 10.72 -48.20
N GLU A 222 -15.44 10.80 -49.28
CA GLU A 222 -14.05 11.21 -49.17
C GLU A 222 -13.91 12.58 -48.52
N THR A 223 -14.71 13.54 -48.95
CA THR A 223 -14.77 14.89 -48.33
C THR A 223 -15.18 14.84 -46.85
N ALA A 224 -16.21 14.04 -46.49
CA ALA A 224 -16.65 13.91 -45.12
C ALA A 224 -15.59 13.27 -44.22
N LEU A 225 -14.92 12.23 -44.67
CA LEU A 225 -13.87 11.54 -43.94
C LEU A 225 -12.61 12.38 -43.76
N GLU A 226 -12.22 13.15 -44.79
CA GLU A 226 -11.09 14.08 -44.69
C GLU A 226 -11.37 15.20 -43.68
N LEU A 227 -12.55 15.81 -43.70
CA LEU A 227 -12.95 16.91 -42.82
C LEU A 227 -13.09 16.46 -41.35
N SER A 228 -13.62 15.27 -41.14
CA SER A 228 -13.90 14.73 -39.78
C SER A 228 -12.74 13.94 -39.17
N GLY A 229 -11.66 13.66 -39.92
CA GLY A 229 -10.59 12.76 -39.48
C GLY A 229 -11.00 11.29 -39.50
N GLY A 230 -11.85 10.86 -40.43
CA GLY A 230 -12.14 9.45 -40.71
C GLY A 230 -13.54 8.96 -40.28
N THR A 231 -14.47 9.84 -39.92
CA THR A 231 -15.86 9.48 -39.54
C THR A 231 -16.88 10.19 -40.42
N ALA A 232 -17.89 9.46 -40.87
CA ALA A 232 -19.02 10.04 -41.63
C ALA A 232 -20.33 9.51 -41.03
N VAL A 233 -21.37 10.35 -41.00
CA VAL A 233 -22.67 10.01 -40.45
C VAL A 233 -23.76 10.24 -41.50
N ILE A 234 -24.62 9.24 -41.69
CA ILE A 234 -25.84 9.38 -42.50
C ILE A 234 -27.03 9.53 -41.57
N ALA A 235 -27.71 10.62 -41.70
CA ALA A 235 -28.94 10.95 -40.96
C ALA A 235 -30.16 11.07 -41.90
N ASN A 236 -31.31 10.63 -41.40
CA ASN A 236 -32.54 10.75 -42.11
C ASN A 236 -33.06 12.19 -42.01
N MET A 237 -33.50 12.80 -43.12
CA MET A 237 -33.97 14.18 -43.16
C MET A 237 -35.46 14.30 -42.78
N ASP A 238 -36.21 13.23 -42.88
CA ASP A 238 -37.67 13.21 -42.67
C ASP A 238 -38.03 12.68 -41.28
N ASP A 239 -37.13 11.97 -40.62
CA ASP A 239 -37.31 11.44 -39.28
C ASP A 239 -36.04 11.65 -38.42
N ALA A 240 -36.13 12.63 -37.56
CA ALA A 240 -35.02 12.98 -36.63
C ALA A 240 -34.80 11.93 -35.54
N GLN A 241 -35.70 10.98 -35.36
CA GLN A 241 -35.59 9.89 -34.39
C GLN A 241 -35.09 8.58 -35.02
N ALA A 242 -34.91 8.56 -36.34
CA ALA A 242 -34.39 7.41 -37.04
C ALA A 242 -32.92 7.16 -36.61
N GLU A 243 -32.55 5.88 -36.49
CA GLU A 243 -31.19 5.49 -36.16
C GLU A 243 -30.22 5.96 -37.24
N GLU A 244 -29.17 6.68 -36.80
CA GLU A 244 -28.13 7.21 -37.70
C GLU A 244 -27.12 6.12 -38.04
N LEU A 245 -26.68 6.08 -39.30
CA LEU A 245 -25.64 5.18 -39.73
C LEU A 245 -24.29 5.89 -39.62
N VAL A 246 -23.44 5.38 -38.75
CA VAL A 246 -22.09 5.90 -38.54
C VAL A 246 -21.10 5.02 -39.31
N PHE A 247 -20.31 5.66 -40.16
CA PHE A 247 -19.26 5.05 -40.94
C PHE A 247 -17.88 5.52 -40.44
N SER A 248 -16.90 4.64 -40.42
CA SER A 248 -15.55 4.97 -40.03
C SER A 248 -14.53 4.38 -41.00
N ALA A 249 -13.63 5.20 -41.50
CA ALA A 249 -12.47 4.76 -42.26
C ALA A 249 -11.42 4.07 -41.36
N ASN A 250 -11.58 4.14 -40.02
CA ASN A 250 -10.63 3.59 -39.07
C ASN A 250 -11.07 2.20 -38.60
N PHE A 251 -12.00 2.10 -37.64
CA PHE A 251 -12.45 0.81 -37.09
C PHE A 251 -13.96 0.81 -36.85
N ALA A 252 -14.68 -0.03 -37.59
CA ALA A 252 -16.15 -0.14 -37.42
C ALA A 252 -16.62 -1.59 -37.48
N CYS A 253 -17.69 -1.89 -36.73
CA CYS A 253 -18.40 -3.17 -36.78
C CYS A 253 -19.32 -3.21 -37.99
N SER A 254 -19.22 -4.27 -38.77
CA SER A 254 -20.07 -4.44 -39.96
C SER A 254 -21.54 -4.78 -39.64
N VAL A 255 -21.84 -5.14 -38.38
CA VAL A 255 -23.19 -5.56 -37.97
C VAL A 255 -23.94 -4.43 -37.28
N CYS A 256 -23.38 -3.80 -36.23
CA CYS A 256 -24.08 -2.78 -35.45
C CYS A 256 -23.58 -1.36 -35.67
N GLY A 257 -22.59 -1.15 -36.54
CA GLY A 257 -22.02 0.17 -36.78
C GLY A 257 -21.21 0.75 -35.63
N TYR A 258 -20.98 -0.01 -34.53
CA TYR A 258 -20.09 0.43 -33.46
C TYR A 258 -18.73 0.77 -34.02
N SER A 259 -18.27 2.01 -33.81
CA SER A 259 -17.00 2.50 -34.32
C SER A 259 -16.07 2.96 -33.22
N MET A 260 -14.78 2.71 -33.40
CA MET A 260 -13.71 3.20 -32.54
C MET A 260 -12.87 4.22 -33.30
N SER A 261 -12.41 5.25 -32.57
CA SER A 261 -11.35 6.12 -33.02
C SER A 261 -10.02 5.36 -33.08
N GLU A 262 -8.97 6.01 -33.58
CA GLU A 262 -7.62 5.41 -33.62
C GLU A 262 -7.20 4.83 -32.26
N LEU A 263 -6.45 3.72 -32.34
CA LEU A 263 -5.83 3.12 -31.16
C LEU A 263 -4.61 3.95 -30.75
N GLU A 264 -4.82 4.84 -29.81
CA GLU A 264 -3.75 5.65 -29.23
C GLU A 264 -3.33 5.11 -27.85
N PRO A 265 -2.05 5.25 -27.44
CA PRO A 265 -1.60 4.81 -26.11
C PRO A 265 -2.40 5.40 -24.93
N ARG A 266 -2.95 6.63 -25.10
CA ARG A 266 -3.79 7.26 -24.07
C ARG A 266 -5.12 6.54 -23.84
N LEU A 267 -5.66 5.82 -24.83
CA LEU A 267 -6.87 5.01 -24.67
C LEU A 267 -6.67 3.89 -23.64
N PHE A 268 -5.47 3.38 -23.50
CA PHE A 268 -5.10 2.31 -22.58
C PHE A 268 -4.59 2.79 -21.23
N SER A 269 -4.69 4.09 -20.95
CA SER A 269 -4.25 4.69 -19.70
C SER A 269 -5.44 4.98 -18.78
N PHE A 270 -5.51 4.33 -17.64
CA PHE A 270 -6.49 4.66 -16.61
C PHE A 270 -6.17 5.97 -15.86
N ASN A 271 -5.01 6.57 -16.07
CA ASN A 271 -4.64 7.89 -15.56
C ASN A 271 -4.98 9.02 -16.53
N ASN A 272 -5.48 8.71 -17.72
CA ASN A 272 -5.90 9.68 -18.73
C ASN A 272 -7.42 9.61 -18.93
N PRO A 273 -8.14 10.73 -18.98
CA PRO A 273 -9.60 10.74 -19.19
C PRO A 273 -10.06 10.02 -20.46
N ALA A 274 -9.21 9.94 -21.48
CA ALA A 274 -9.50 9.21 -22.71
C ALA A 274 -9.60 7.69 -22.52
N GLY A 275 -8.89 7.13 -21.55
CA GLY A 275 -8.84 5.68 -21.27
C GLY A 275 -9.47 5.28 -19.95
N ALA A 276 -9.59 6.21 -19.00
CA ALA A 276 -10.15 5.93 -17.68
C ALA A 276 -11.65 5.61 -17.74
N CYS A 277 -12.09 4.66 -16.93
CA CYS A 277 -13.51 4.41 -16.73
C CYS A 277 -14.20 5.66 -16.18
N PRO A 278 -15.23 6.20 -16.84
CA PRO A 278 -15.87 7.46 -16.42
C PRO A 278 -16.62 7.36 -15.09
N THR A 279 -16.97 6.13 -14.65
CA THR A 279 -17.73 5.91 -13.41
C THR A 279 -16.83 5.95 -12.17
N CYS A 280 -15.57 5.49 -12.27
CA CYS A 280 -14.62 5.45 -11.16
C CYS A 280 -13.36 6.29 -11.41
N ASP A 281 -13.31 7.09 -12.46
CA ASP A 281 -12.15 7.91 -12.85
C ASP A 281 -10.82 7.12 -12.88
N GLY A 282 -10.88 5.87 -13.33
CA GLY A 282 -9.71 5.00 -13.42
C GLY A 282 -9.23 4.40 -12.11
N LEU A 283 -9.99 4.50 -11.03
CA LEU A 283 -9.64 3.89 -9.73
C LEU A 283 -9.93 2.38 -9.69
N GLY A 284 -10.88 1.89 -10.50
CA GLY A 284 -11.31 0.49 -10.50
C GLY A 284 -12.22 0.13 -9.34
N VAL A 285 -12.29 0.99 -8.33
CA VAL A 285 -13.12 0.82 -7.13
C VAL A 285 -13.99 2.05 -6.90
N GLN A 286 -15.09 1.84 -6.20
CA GLN A 286 -15.97 2.90 -5.71
C GLN A 286 -15.99 2.85 -4.19
N GLN A 287 -15.79 3.97 -3.55
CA GLN A 287 -15.96 4.13 -2.11
C GLN A 287 -17.44 4.29 -1.81
N PHE A 288 -17.90 3.60 -0.80
CA PHE A 288 -19.27 3.73 -0.28
C PHE A 288 -19.28 3.55 1.23
N PHE A 289 -20.26 4.18 1.89
CA PHE A 289 -20.50 3.93 3.30
C PHE A 289 -21.14 2.55 3.45
N ASP A 290 -20.44 1.68 4.15
CA ASP A 290 -20.79 0.26 4.26
C ASP A 290 -21.82 0.07 5.38
N PRO A 291 -23.04 -0.41 5.08
CA PRO A 291 -24.05 -0.68 6.09
C PRO A 291 -23.58 -1.58 7.23
N GLU A 292 -22.74 -2.58 6.91
CA GLU A 292 -22.20 -3.51 7.92
C GLU A 292 -21.20 -2.84 8.87
N ARG A 293 -20.51 -1.81 8.41
CA ARG A 293 -19.62 -1.01 9.25
C ARG A 293 -20.34 0.08 10.01
N VAL A 294 -21.40 0.65 9.43
CA VAL A 294 -22.23 1.69 10.05
C VAL A 294 -23.04 1.11 11.19
N VAL A 295 -23.62 -0.07 11.03
CA VAL A 295 -24.29 -0.83 12.11
C VAL A 295 -23.22 -1.63 12.85
N GLN A 296 -22.63 -1.03 13.88
CA GLN A 296 -21.52 -1.65 14.61
C GLN A 296 -21.93 -2.89 15.42
N ASN A 297 -23.12 -2.85 15.98
CA ASN A 297 -23.68 -3.98 16.71
C ASN A 297 -25.20 -4.03 16.47
N GLY A 298 -25.63 -4.99 15.69
CA GLY A 298 -27.05 -5.20 15.39
C GLY A 298 -27.87 -5.84 16.50
N ASP A 299 -27.22 -6.38 17.55
CA ASP A 299 -27.90 -7.02 18.68
C ASP A 299 -28.37 -6.01 19.72
N ILE A 300 -27.96 -4.76 19.57
CA ILE A 300 -28.47 -3.65 20.39
C ILE A 300 -29.43 -2.76 19.58
N SER A 301 -30.25 -2.00 20.30
CA SER A 301 -31.23 -1.10 19.72
C SER A 301 -30.60 0.15 19.08
N LEU A 302 -31.35 0.85 18.23
CA LEU A 302 -30.96 2.17 17.72
C LEU A 302 -30.74 3.16 18.87
N ALA A 303 -31.62 3.16 19.88
CA ALA A 303 -31.48 3.98 21.06
C ALA A 303 -30.25 3.61 21.90
N GLY A 304 -29.86 2.34 21.91
CA GLY A 304 -28.70 1.80 22.61
C GLY A 304 -27.37 2.05 21.88
N GLY A 305 -27.41 2.46 20.61
CA GLY A 305 -26.23 2.81 19.85
C GLY A 305 -25.79 1.77 18.79
N ALA A 306 -26.75 1.02 18.22
CA ALA A 306 -26.49 0.15 17.08
C ALA A 306 -25.74 0.88 15.96
N ILE A 307 -26.07 2.16 15.77
CA ILE A 307 -25.37 3.09 14.87
C ILE A 307 -24.73 4.19 15.72
N ARG A 308 -23.40 4.20 15.78
CA ARG A 308 -22.65 5.15 16.59
C ARG A 308 -22.90 6.60 16.18
N GLY A 309 -23.19 7.45 17.16
CA GLY A 309 -23.51 8.87 16.95
C GLY A 309 -24.95 9.13 16.50
N TRP A 310 -25.78 8.09 16.41
CA TRP A 310 -27.23 8.15 16.18
C TRP A 310 -28.00 7.53 17.37
N ASP A 311 -27.51 7.72 18.56
CA ASP A 311 -28.05 7.18 19.82
C ASP A 311 -28.42 8.32 20.79
N ARG A 312 -28.88 7.97 21.97
CA ARG A 312 -29.30 8.91 23.04
C ARG A 312 -28.25 9.96 23.41
N ARG A 313 -26.97 9.70 23.16
CA ARG A 313 -25.86 10.64 23.41
C ARG A 313 -25.80 11.78 22.42
N ASN A 314 -26.37 11.61 21.25
CA ASN A 314 -26.50 12.65 20.25
C ASN A 314 -27.96 13.04 20.10
N PHE A 315 -28.35 14.05 20.86
CA PHE A 315 -29.75 14.46 20.99
C PHE A 315 -30.41 14.81 19.65
N TYR A 316 -29.70 15.45 18.74
CA TYR A 316 -30.22 15.84 17.44
C TYR A 316 -30.60 14.65 16.57
N TYR A 317 -29.68 13.70 16.37
CA TYR A 317 -29.96 12.54 15.53
C TYR A 317 -30.91 11.56 16.20
N PHE A 318 -30.88 11.50 17.55
CA PHE A 318 -31.80 10.65 18.29
C PHE A 318 -33.26 11.12 18.16
N GLN A 319 -33.52 12.43 18.16
CA GLN A 319 -34.86 12.98 17.90
C GLN A 319 -35.36 12.61 16.49
N MET A 320 -34.48 12.61 15.49
CA MET A 320 -34.84 12.18 14.14
C MET A 320 -35.25 10.71 14.11
N LEU A 321 -34.47 9.83 14.72
CA LEU A 321 -34.80 8.40 14.81
C LEU A 321 -36.09 8.15 15.58
N ARG A 322 -36.36 8.95 16.62
CA ARG A 322 -37.60 8.87 17.38
C ARG A 322 -38.81 9.29 16.52
N SER A 323 -38.71 10.36 15.77
CA SER A 323 -39.77 10.78 14.85
C SER A 323 -40.02 9.73 13.75
N LEU A 324 -38.95 9.08 13.27
CA LEU A 324 -39.04 7.96 12.35
C LEU A 324 -39.80 6.77 12.97
N SER A 325 -39.46 6.42 14.20
CA SER A 325 -40.12 5.35 14.97
C SER A 325 -41.60 5.61 15.17
N GLU A 326 -42.00 6.87 15.50
CA GLU A 326 -43.41 7.27 15.63
C GLU A 326 -44.15 7.16 14.27
N HIS A 327 -43.51 7.58 13.17
CA HIS A 327 -44.11 7.54 11.81
C HIS A 327 -44.31 6.12 11.30
N TYR A 328 -43.27 5.31 11.32
CA TYR A 328 -43.31 3.92 10.81
C TYR A 328 -43.78 2.90 11.86
N LYS A 329 -44.09 3.32 13.08
CA LYS A 329 -44.64 2.52 14.19
C LYS A 329 -43.74 1.30 14.54
N PHE A 330 -42.45 1.49 14.66
CA PHE A 330 -41.52 0.49 15.16
C PHE A 330 -40.95 0.88 16.53
N ASP A 331 -40.56 -0.11 17.32
CA ASP A 331 -39.94 0.14 18.62
C ASP A 331 -38.45 0.48 18.46
N ILE A 332 -38.06 1.69 18.87
CA ILE A 332 -36.68 2.15 18.82
C ILE A 332 -35.75 1.43 19.80
N GLU A 333 -36.30 0.75 20.79
CA GLU A 333 -35.56 -0.08 21.78
C GLU A 333 -35.38 -1.52 21.31
N MET A 334 -35.98 -1.92 20.19
CA MET A 334 -35.81 -3.23 19.59
C MET A 334 -34.40 -3.38 18.98
N PRO A 335 -33.73 -4.54 19.15
CA PRO A 335 -32.46 -4.80 18.50
C PRO A 335 -32.52 -4.54 17.00
N PHE A 336 -31.50 -3.91 16.42
CA PHE A 336 -31.50 -3.54 15.00
C PHE A 336 -31.71 -4.77 14.10
N ASN A 337 -31.13 -5.92 14.47
CA ASN A 337 -31.26 -7.17 13.71
C ASN A 337 -32.69 -7.69 13.66
N GLU A 338 -33.54 -7.36 14.63
CA GLU A 338 -34.94 -7.79 14.72
C GLU A 338 -35.91 -6.84 13.99
N LEU A 339 -35.45 -5.65 13.58
CA LEU A 339 -36.26 -4.73 12.78
C LEU A 339 -36.58 -5.33 11.40
N SER A 340 -37.76 -4.99 10.87
CA SER A 340 -38.15 -5.44 9.54
C SER A 340 -37.19 -4.93 8.46
N PRO A 341 -37.01 -5.66 7.35
CA PRO A 341 -36.14 -5.24 6.23
C PRO A 341 -36.48 -3.84 5.69
N ASP A 342 -37.78 -3.50 5.64
CA ASP A 342 -38.21 -2.18 5.16
C ASP A 342 -37.81 -1.05 6.10
N ILE A 343 -37.92 -1.25 7.41
CA ILE A 343 -37.47 -0.27 8.42
C ILE A 343 -35.94 -0.12 8.38
N LYS A 344 -35.19 -1.22 8.30
CA LYS A 344 -33.74 -1.19 8.11
C LYS A 344 -33.35 -0.38 6.87
N LYS A 345 -34.07 -0.60 5.77
CA LYS A 345 -33.85 0.15 4.53
C LYS A 345 -34.13 1.64 4.68
N VAL A 346 -35.24 2.01 5.33
CA VAL A 346 -35.56 3.43 5.58
C VAL A 346 -34.50 4.08 6.49
N VAL A 347 -34.11 3.43 7.57
CA VAL A 347 -33.08 3.96 8.49
C VAL A 347 -31.77 4.19 7.78
N LEU A 348 -31.30 3.23 6.97
CA LEU A 348 -30.00 3.31 6.32
C LEU A 348 -30.01 4.20 5.07
N TYR A 349 -31.03 4.07 4.20
CA TYR A 349 -31.04 4.70 2.88
C TYR A 349 -32.04 5.86 2.74
N GLY A 350 -32.93 6.06 3.72
CA GLY A 350 -33.88 7.14 3.74
C GLY A 350 -35.29 6.77 3.28
N SER A 351 -36.24 7.73 3.42
CA SER A 351 -37.66 7.57 3.08
C SER A 351 -37.97 7.85 1.62
N GLY A 352 -36.99 8.12 0.76
CA GLY A 352 -37.19 8.49 -0.63
C GLY A 352 -37.90 9.83 -0.78
N LYS A 353 -39.11 9.83 -1.37
CA LYS A 353 -39.92 11.06 -1.55
C LYS A 353 -40.94 11.27 -0.43
N GLU A 354 -41.09 10.31 0.47
CA GLU A 354 -42.05 10.36 1.55
C GLU A 354 -41.62 11.41 2.59
N SER A 355 -42.50 12.41 2.83
CA SER A 355 -42.28 13.47 3.82
C SER A 355 -42.71 13.01 5.20
N ILE A 356 -41.81 13.14 6.16
CA ILE A 356 -41.99 12.72 7.54
C ILE A 356 -42.03 13.95 8.45
N GLU A 357 -42.86 13.89 9.46
CA GLU A 357 -42.94 14.91 10.52
C GLU A 357 -41.82 14.70 11.53
N PHE A 358 -40.86 15.66 11.55
CA PHE A 358 -39.76 15.64 12.52
C PHE A 358 -40.01 16.68 13.62
N LYS A 359 -39.89 16.24 14.88
CA LYS A 359 -40.03 17.05 16.09
C LYS A 359 -38.65 17.34 16.66
N TYR A 360 -38.21 18.59 16.59
CA TYR A 360 -36.92 19.03 17.16
C TYR A 360 -37.19 19.84 18.43
N THR A 361 -36.65 19.42 19.54
CA THR A 361 -36.71 20.12 20.84
C THR A 361 -35.37 20.84 21.05
N ASN A 362 -35.43 22.16 21.31
CA ASN A 362 -34.24 22.91 21.66
C ASN A 362 -33.90 22.78 23.17
N ASP A 363 -32.75 23.34 23.58
CA ASP A 363 -32.28 23.31 24.96
C ASP A 363 -33.25 24.03 25.97
N ARG A 364 -34.18 24.83 25.44
CA ARG A 364 -35.20 25.52 26.23
C ARG A 364 -36.53 24.77 26.36
N GLY A 365 -36.63 23.60 25.69
CA GLY A 365 -37.83 22.78 25.66
C GLY A 365 -38.86 23.12 24.61
N ASP A 366 -38.60 24.12 23.72
CA ASP A 366 -39.50 24.47 22.65
C ASP A 366 -39.43 23.42 21.54
N VAL A 367 -40.58 22.97 21.06
CA VAL A 367 -40.71 21.99 20.01
C VAL A 367 -40.96 22.67 18.66
N THR A 368 -40.07 22.44 17.71
CA THR A 368 -40.22 22.87 16.32
C THR A 368 -40.54 21.65 15.45
N VAL A 369 -41.64 21.70 14.72
CA VAL A 369 -42.04 20.64 13.79
C VAL A 369 -41.63 21.00 12.37
N ARG A 370 -40.97 20.07 11.67
CA ARG A 370 -40.61 20.20 10.26
C ARG A 370 -41.03 18.98 9.47
N HIS A 371 -41.48 19.20 8.24
CA HIS A 371 -41.88 18.13 7.32
C HIS A 371 -40.87 18.07 6.18
N HIS A 372 -40.14 16.95 6.10
CA HIS A 372 -39.21 16.71 4.99
C HIS A 372 -38.94 15.19 4.86
N PRO A 373 -38.43 14.71 3.71
CA PRO A 373 -37.98 13.35 3.58
C PRO A 373 -36.77 13.07 4.50
N PHE A 374 -36.69 11.85 4.98
CA PHE A 374 -35.50 11.37 5.71
C PHE A 374 -34.42 11.00 4.72
N GLU A 375 -33.24 11.59 4.83
CA GLU A 375 -32.13 11.34 3.91
C GLU A 375 -31.47 9.97 4.09
N GLY A 376 -31.65 9.33 5.25
CA GLY A 376 -30.97 8.07 5.62
C GLY A 376 -29.59 8.31 6.25
N VAL A 377 -29.20 7.37 7.11
CA VAL A 377 -27.91 7.46 7.84
C VAL A 377 -26.72 7.48 6.88
N LEU A 378 -26.73 6.63 5.84
CA LEU A 378 -25.62 6.52 4.90
C LEU A 378 -25.42 7.80 4.07
N HIS A 379 -26.50 8.39 3.55
CA HIS A 379 -26.43 9.65 2.80
C HIS A 379 -26.02 10.83 3.69
N ASN A 380 -26.50 10.86 4.95
CA ASN A 380 -26.07 11.86 5.93
C ASN A 380 -24.55 11.76 6.18
N MET A 381 -24.03 10.55 6.39
CA MET A 381 -22.60 10.32 6.60
C MET A 381 -21.79 10.72 5.36
N GLU A 382 -22.27 10.37 4.15
CA GLU A 382 -21.62 10.72 2.89
C GLU A 382 -21.56 12.24 2.69
N ARG A 383 -22.67 12.93 2.90
CA ARG A 383 -22.73 14.39 2.82
C ARG A 383 -21.78 15.04 3.83
N ARG A 384 -21.82 14.61 5.09
CA ARG A 384 -20.91 15.10 6.14
C ARG A 384 -19.45 14.87 5.83
N TYR A 385 -19.10 13.73 5.24
CA TYR A 385 -17.74 13.41 4.84
C TYR A 385 -17.24 14.34 3.74
N LYS A 386 -18.11 14.69 2.80
CA LYS A 386 -17.79 15.63 1.71
C LYS A 386 -17.70 17.09 2.18
N ASP A 387 -18.62 17.50 3.04
CA ASP A 387 -18.79 18.92 3.42
C ASP A 387 -17.92 19.35 4.62
N THR A 388 -17.38 18.40 5.39
CA THR A 388 -16.60 18.75 6.60
C THR A 388 -15.22 19.31 6.28
N GLU A 389 -14.89 20.42 6.95
CA GLU A 389 -13.52 20.98 6.96
C GLU A 389 -12.65 20.37 8.07
N SER A 390 -13.26 19.68 9.05
CA SER A 390 -12.56 19.06 10.16
C SER A 390 -11.91 17.74 9.76
N SER A 391 -10.59 17.67 9.82
CA SER A 391 -9.82 16.42 9.59
C SER A 391 -10.23 15.30 10.55
N ALA A 392 -10.49 15.62 11.81
CA ALA A 392 -10.90 14.64 12.81
C ALA A 392 -12.26 14.00 12.51
N VAL A 393 -13.24 14.81 12.05
CA VAL A 393 -14.55 14.30 11.63
C VAL A 393 -14.41 13.45 10.36
N ARG A 394 -13.58 13.87 9.41
CA ARG A 394 -13.32 13.11 8.19
C ARG A 394 -12.66 11.76 8.48
N GLU A 395 -11.66 11.72 9.37
CA GLU A 395 -11.03 10.48 9.81
C GLU A 395 -12.01 9.55 10.54
N GLU A 396 -12.88 10.08 11.38
CA GLU A 396 -13.89 9.28 12.07
C GLU A 396 -14.88 8.67 11.08
N LEU A 397 -15.39 9.45 10.12
CA LEU A 397 -16.32 8.98 9.10
C LEU A 397 -15.66 8.00 8.11
N ALA A 398 -14.38 8.17 7.81
CA ALA A 398 -13.62 7.27 6.92
C ALA A 398 -13.59 5.81 7.43
N LYS A 399 -13.75 5.58 8.72
CA LYS A 399 -13.81 4.22 9.30
C LYS A 399 -15.00 3.40 8.81
N TYR A 400 -16.04 4.05 8.35
CA TYR A 400 -17.29 3.41 7.85
C TYR A 400 -17.30 3.22 6.34
N ILE A 401 -16.26 3.63 5.65
CA ILE A 401 -16.13 3.50 4.20
C ILE A 401 -15.50 2.15 3.85
N SER A 402 -16.10 1.46 2.89
CA SER A 402 -15.56 0.29 2.22
C SER A 402 -15.40 0.57 0.73
N ASN A 403 -14.54 -0.23 0.10
CA ASN A 403 -14.32 -0.20 -1.33
C ASN A 403 -15.00 -1.40 -1.98
N ARG A 404 -15.71 -1.18 -3.08
CA ARG A 404 -16.22 -2.25 -3.95
C ARG A 404 -15.70 -2.05 -5.36
N PHE A 405 -15.58 -3.10 -6.13
CA PHE A 405 -15.25 -2.97 -7.54
C PHE A 405 -16.27 -2.10 -8.26
N CYS A 406 -15.78 -1.26 -9.15
CA CYS A 406 -16.64 -0.41 -9.98
C CYS A 406 -17.53 -1.29 -10.86
N VAL A 407 -18.83 -1.10 -10.79
CA VAL A 407 -19.82 -1.89 -11.54
C VAL A 407 -19.65 -1.77 -13.05
N SER A 408 -19.23 -0.59 -13.54
CA SER A 408 -19.07 -0.32 -14.97
C SER A 408 -17.83 -0.96 -15.58
N CYS A 409 -16.70 -0.96 -14.86
CA CYS A 409 -15.44 -1.50 -15.37
C CYS A 409 -15.00 -2.81 -14.69
N GLU A 410 -15.74 -3.30 -13.71
CA GLU A 410 -15.45 -4.56 -13.01
C GLU A 410 -14.02 -4.62 -12.44
N GLY A 411 -13.50 -3.48 -11.99
CA GLY A 411 -12.16 -3.36 -11.46
C GLY A 411 -11.05 -3.10 -12.48
N THR A 412 -11.32 -3.19 -13.78
CA THR A 412 -10.30 -3.05 -14.83
C THR A 412 -9.75 -1.63 -15.00
N ARG A 413 -10.38 -0.63 -14.39
CA ARG A 413 -10.01 0.80 -14.43
C ARG A 413 -10.21 1.48 -15.78
N LEU A 414 -10.39 0.73 -16.86
CA LEU A 414 -10.44 1.21 -18.25
C LEU A 414 -11.86 1.35 -18.79
N ARG A 415 -12.01 2.20 -19.78
CA ARG A 415 -13.22 2.34 -20.58
C ARG A 415 -13.55 1.05 -21.33
N LYS A 416 -14.82 0.90 -21.73
CA LYS A 416 -15.31 -0.25 -22.49
C LYS A 416 -14.50 -0.46 -23.77
N GLU A 417 -14.19 0.61 -24.50
CA GLU A 417 -13.44 0.57 -25.76
C GLU A 417 -12.04 -0.04 -25.58
N ALA A 418 -11.31 0.35 -24.55
CA ALA A 418 -9.97 -0.14 -24.28
C ALA A 418 -9.95 -1.62 -23.84
N ARG A 419 -11.05 -2.12 -23.27
CA ARG A 419 -11.18 -3.50 -22.81
C ARG A 419 -11.42 -4.51 -23.93
N TYR A 420 -11.85 -4.04 -25.11
CA TYR A 420 -12.13 -4.89 -26.28
C TYR A 420 -11.06 -4.78 -27.36
N VAL A 421 -9.84 -4.58 -26.95
CA VAL A 421 -8.67 -4.67 -27.84
C VAL A 421 -7.84 -5.88 -27.42
N PHE A 422 -7.47 -6.72 -28.37
CA PHE A 422 -6.85 -8.02 -28.14
C PHE A 422 -5.46 -8.11 -28.77
N ILE A 423 -4.58 -8.84 -28.13
CA ILE A 423 -3.34 -9.38 -28.71
C ILE A 423 -3.39 -10.89 -28.49
N GLU A 424 -3.40 -11.68 -29.54
CA GLU A 424 -3.56 -13.15 -29.48
C GLU A 424 -4.74 -13.61 -28.61
N SER A 425 -5.89 -13.05 -28.65
CA SER A 425 -7.04 -13.35 -27.80
C SER A 425 -7.00 -12.85 -26.34
N THR A 426 -6.01 -12.10 -25.93
CA THR A 426 -5.86 -11.60 -24.56
C THR A 426 -5.96 -10.07 -24.54
N THR A 427 -6.70 -9.53 -23.57
CA THR A 427 -6.86 -8.08 -23.38
C THR A 427 -5.83 -7.50 -22.41
N LEU A 428 -5.63 -6.17 -22.43
CA LEU A 428 -4.74 -5.49 -21.50
C LEU A 428 -5.11 -5.72 -20.02
N PRO A 429 -6.38 -5.65 -19.59
CA PRO A 429 -6.76 -5.99 -18.22
C PRO A 429 -6.38 -7.42 -17.84
N GLN A 430 -6.63 -8.40 -18.70
CA GLN A 430 -6.27 -9.79 -18.44
C GLN A 430 -4.75 -9.96 -18.25
N ILE A 431 -3.94 -9.35 -19.11
CA ILE A 431 -2.47 -9.38 -18.94
C ILE A 431 -2.06 -8.70 -17.64
N SER A 432 -2.71 -7.61 -17.27
CA SER A 432 -2.42 -6.92 -16.01
C SER A 432 -2.74 -7.75 -14.78
N ASP A 433 -3.72 -8.65 -14.88
CA ASP A 433 -4.13 -9.57 -13.81
C ASP A 433 -3.32 -10.87 -13.77
N PHE A 434 -2.50 -11.14 -14.80
CA PHE A 434 -1.56 -12.25 -14.73
C PHE A 434 -0.54 -12.02 -13.61
N SER A 435 -0.11 -13.11 -12.96
CA SER A 435 1.10 -13.03 -12.15
C SER A 435 2.29 -12.67 -13.05
N ILE A 436 3.28 -11.98 -12.50
CA ILE A 436 4.49 -11.58 -13.24
C ILE A 436 5.14 -12.79 -13.91
N GLY A 437 5.15 -13.97 -13.22
CA GLY A 437 5.63 -15.22 -13.81
C GLY A 437 4.83 -15.63 -15.04
N HIS A 438 3.50 -15.62 -14.94
CA HIS A 438 2.63 -15.97 -16.07
C HIS A 438 2.70 -14.92 -17.20
N ALA A 439 2.78 -13.63 -16.87
CA ALA A 439 3.01 -12.57 -17.87
C ALA A 439 4.32 -12.80 -18.62
N MET A 440 5.39 -13.20 -17.92
CA MET A 440 6.68 -13.54 -18.54
C MET A 440 6.56 -14.68 -19.53
N GLU A 441 5.89 -15.79 -19.15
CA GLU A 441 5.62 -16.93 -20.02
C GLU A 441 4.78 -16.52 -21.24
N PHE A 442 3.75 -15.72 -21.05
CA PHE A 442 2.90 -15.21 -22.11
C PHE A 442 3.74 -14.43 -23.14
N PHE A 443 4.55 -13.47 -22.69
CA PHE A 443 5.37 -12.65 -23.60
C PHE A 443 6.56 -13.40 -24.20
N GLN A 444 7.03 -14.48 -23.58
CA GLN A 444 8.03 -15.36 -24.22
C GLN A 444 7.43 -16.17 -25.37
N ASN A 445 6.20 -16.60 -25.23
CA ASN A 445 5.54 -17.48 -26.20
C ASN A 445 4.73 -16.75 -27.28
N ILE A 446 4.52 -15.43 -27.13
CA ILE A 446 3.75 -14.62 -28.09
C ILE A 446 4.37 -14.70 -29.50
N ARG A 447 3.54 -15.00 -30.50
CA ARG A 447 3.93 -15.15 -31.90
C ARG A 447 3.18 -14.17 -32.78
N LEU A 448 3.73 -12.99 -32.94
CA LEU A 448 3.22 -12.04 -33.92
C LEU A 448 3.87 -12.31 -35.28
N SER A 449 3.13 -12.07 -36.36
CA SER A 449 3.60 -12.29 -37.72
C SER A 449 3.66 -11.01 -38.55
N GLY A 450 4.47 -11.02 -39.62
CA GLY A 450 4.52 -9.95 -40.62
C GLY A 450 4.99 -8.60 -40.06
N GLN A 451 4.31 -7.54 -40.43
CA GLN A 451 4.63 -6.17 -40.05
C GLN A 451 4.44 -5.93 -38.54
N ARG A 452 3.45 -6.60 -37.90
CA ARG A 452 3.19 -6.51 -36.48
C ARG A 452 4.38 -7.01 -35.64
N ALA A 453 5.02 -8.09 -36.10
CA ALA A 453 6.19 -8.61 -35.38
C ALA A 453 7.34 -7.59 -35.35
N LYS A 454 7.60 -6.92 -36.49
CA LYS A 454 8.65 -5.88 -36.58
C LYS A 454 8.35 -4.66 -35.71
N ILE A 455 7.08 -4.24 -35.66
CA ILE A 455 6.66 -3.10 -34.84
C ILE A 455 6.79 -3.43 -33.36
N ALA A 456 6.40 -4.64 -32.94
CA ALA A 456 6.38 -5.06 -31.56
C ALA A 456 7.76 -5.43 -30.99
N GLU A 457 8.75 -5.77 -31.80
CA GLU A 457 10.02 -6.37 -31.39
C GLU A 457 10.72 -5.61 -30.25
N LYS A 458 10.90 -4.30 -30.42
CA LYS A 458 11.58 -3.46 -29.41
C LYS A 458 10.76 -3.35 -28.12
N VAL A 459 9.43 -3.20 -28.24
CA VAL A 459 8.52 -3.07 -27.11
C VAL A 459 8.46 -4.39 -26.32
N LEU A 460 8.37 -5.51 -27.01
CA LEU A 460 8.37 -6.85 -26.39
C LEU A 460 9.69 -7.14 -25.68
N LYS A 461 10.82 -6.69 -26.23
CA LYS A 461 12.11 -6.82 -25.54
C LYS A 461 12.10 -6.08 -24.22
N GLU A 462 11.68 -4.82 -24.20
CA GLU A 462 11.62 -4.01 -22.99
C GLU A 462 10.67 -4.61 -21.92
N ILE A 463 9.50 -5.12 -22.34
CA ILE A 463 8.56 -5.80 -21.45
C ILE A 463 9.21 -7.05 -20.85
N ARG A 464 9.83 -7.90 -21.68
CA ARG A 464 10.48 -9.14 -21.21
C ARG A 464 11.64 -8.87 -20.26
N ASP A 465 12.46 -7.87 -20.53
CA ASP A 465 13.60 -7.52 -19.69
C ASP A 465 13.11 -7.04 -18.32
N ARG A 466 12.10 -6.16 -18.24
CA ARG A 466 11.51 -5.70 -16.98
C ARG A 466 10.82 -6.81 -16.20
N LEU A 467 10.06 -7.67 -16.86
CA LEU A 467 9.44 -8.82 -16.22
C LEU A 467 10.49 -9.77 -15.65
N LYS A 468 11.57 -10.02 -16.39
CA LYS A 468 12.67 -10.86 -15.95
C LYS A 468 13.34 -10.33 -14.68
N PHE A 469 13.56 -9.01 -14.58
CA PHE A 469 14.10 -8.42 -13.36
C PHE A 469 13.19 -8.61 -12.16
N LEU A 470 11.87 -8.46 -12.34
CA LEU A 470 10.90 -8.70 -11.27
C LEU A 470 10.86 -10.17 -10.83
N VAL A 471 10.99 -11.11 -11.76
CA VAL A 471 11.10 -12.54 -11.45
C VAL A 471 12.39 -12.82 -10.68
N ASN A 472 13.50 -12.23 -11.08
CA ASN A 472 14.81 -12.44 -10.45
C ASN A 472 14.86 -11.94 -9.00
N VAL A 473 14.13 -10.86 -8.68
CA VAL A 473 14.02 -10.38 -7.30
C VAL A 473 12.93 -11.11 -6.48
N GLY A 474 12.38 -12.21 -6.97
CA GLY A 474 11.42 -13.05 -6.26
C GLY A 474 9.99 -12.50 -6.22
N LEU A 475 9.57 -11.66 -7.18
CA LEU A 475 8.23 -11.07 -7.24
C LEU A 475 7.32 -11.72 -8.29
N ASN A 476 7.62 -12.94 -8.71
CA ASN A 476 6.89 -13.68 -9.74
C ASN A 476 5.41 -13.90 -9.43
N TYR A 477 5.02 -13.86 -8.16
CA TYR A 477 3.64 -14.06 -7.68
C TYR A 477 2.76 -12.81 -7.71
N LEU A 478 3.34 -11.61 -7.78
CA LEU A 478 2.58 -10.35 -7.87
C LEU A 478 1.89 -10.21 -9.23
N THR A 479 0.79 -9.44 -9.28
CA THR A 479 0.13 -9.03 -10.51
C THR A 479 0.50 -7.59 -10.88
N LEU A 480 0.50 -7.26 -12.17
CA LEU A 480 0.77 -5.89 -12.62
C LEU A 480 -0.35 -4.92 -12.21
N SER A 481 -1.58 -5.41 -12.06
CA SER A 481 -2.75 -4.64 -11.61
C SER A 481 -2.75 -4.31 -10.12
N ARG A 482 -1.90 -5.00 -9.31
CA ARG A 482 -1.88 -4.84 -7.85
C ARG A 482 -1.56 -3.40 -7.47
N SER A 483 -2.39 -2.81 -6.59
CA SER A 483 -2.21 -1.45 -6.10
C SER A 483 -0.94 -1.33 -5.24
N ALA A 484 -0.20 -0.24 -5.43
CA ALA A 484 1.02 0.05 -4.69
C ALA A 484 0.79 0.15 -3.16
N GLU A 485 -0.38 0.60 -2.74
CA GLU A 485 -0.75 0.72 -1.33
C GLU A 485 -0.83 -0.63 -0.59
N THR A 486 -1.03 -1.71 -1.34
CA THR A 486 -1.19 -3.06 -0.79
C THR A 486 0.12 -3.84 -0.70
N LEU A 487 1.22 -3.24 -1.15
CA LEU A 487 2.54 -3.87 -1.14
C LEU A 487 3.16 -3.81 0.27
N SER A 488 3.80 -4.88 0.66
CA SER A 488 4.68 -4.86 1.84
C SER A 488 5.92 -3.99 1.58
N GLY A 489 6.59 -3.53 2.64
CA GLY A 489 7.81 -2.73 2.53
C GLY A 489 8.89 -3.42 1.68
N GLY A 490 9.09 -4.73 1.88
CA GLY A 490 10.05 -5.52 1.12
C GLY A 490 9.65 -5.73 -0.35
N GLU A 491 8.36 -5.92 -0.65
CA GLU A 491 7.87 -5.99 -2.04
C GLU A 491 8.13 -4.68 -2.78
N ALA A 492 7.78 -3.56 -2.16
CA ALA A 492 8.01 -2.23 -2.72
C ALA A 492 9.49 -1.94 -2.97
N GLN A 493 10.35 -2.31 -2.04
CA GLN A 493 11.80 -2.18 -2.16
C GLN A 493 12.35 -3.00 -3.33
N ARG A 494 11.94 -4.26 -3.47
CA ARG A 494 12.35 -5.12 -4.57
C ARG A 494 11.83 -4.64 -5.93
N ILE A 495 10.64 -4.06 -6.01
CA ILE A 495 10.15 -3.42 -7.24
C ILE A 495 11.06 -2.26 -7.64
N ARG A 496 11.46 -1.41 -6.68
CA ARG A 496 12.41 -0.31 -6.95
C ARG A 496 13.77 -0.85 -7.42
N LEU A 497 14.28 -1.89 -6.74
CA LEU A 497 15.52 -2.54 -7.14
C LEU A 497 15.45 -3.06 -8.57
N ALA A 498 14.40 -3.81 -8.92
CA ALA A 498 14.19 -4.32 -10.27
C ALA A 498 14.12 -3.20 -11.33
N SER A 499 13.45 -2.09 -11.02
CA SER A 499 13.34 -0.92 -11.90
C SER A 499 14.70 -0.25 -12.11
N GLN A 500 15.53 -0.15 -11.07
CA GLN A 500 16.88 0.44 -11.17
C GLN A 500 17.85 -0.44 -11.96
N ILE A 501 17.77 -1.76 -11.81
CA ILE A 501 18.55 -2.71 -12.62
C ILE A 501 18.19 -2.57 -14.10
N GLY A 502 16.89 -2.44 -14.39
CA GLY A 502 16.41 -2.21 -15.74
C GLY A 502 16.95 -0.93 -16.40
N ALA A 503 17.31 0.07 -15.59
CA ALA A 503 17.92 1.30 -16.10
C ALA A 503 19.37 1.12 -16.60
N GLY A 504 20.05 0.01 -16.25
CA GLY A 504 21.38 -0.33 -16.75
C GLY A 504 22.47 0.68 -16.40
N LEU A 505 22.35 1.35 -15.25
CA LEU A 505 23.32 2.36 -14.80
C LEU A 505 24.64 1.70 -14.41
N VAL A 506 25.73 2.36 -14.74
CA VAL A 506 27.12 1.92 -14.48
C VAL A 506 27.87 3.00 -13.72
N GLY A 507 28.75 2.61 -12.80
CA GLY A 507 29.55 3.56 -12.02
C GLY A 507 28.76 4.25 -10.90
N VAL A 508 27.64 3.69 -10.48
CA VAL A 508 26.77 4.22 -9.42
C VAL A 508 27.03 3.49 -8.12
N MET A 509 26.77 4.17 -7.00
CA MET A 509 26.76 3.57 -5.67
C MET A 509 25.32 3.30 -5.26
N TYR A 510 24.93 2.03 -5.15
CA TYR A 510 23.63 1.60 -4.63
C TYR A 510 23.75 1.38 -3.12
N VAL A 511 22.82 1.94 -2.36
CA VAL A 511 22.71 1.75 -0.92
C VAL A 511 21.35 1.12 -0.62
N LEU A 512 21.35 -0.11 -0.11
CA LEU A 512 20.15 -0.90 0.14
C LEU A 512 19.99 -1.18 1.65
N ASP A 513 18.75 -1.10 2.13
CA ASP A 513 18.38 -1.37 3.51
C ASP A 513 17.67 -2.72 3.60
N GLU A 514 18.36 -3.74 4.12
CA GLU A 514 17.84 -5.09 4.38
C GLU A 514 16.97 -5.66 3.24
N PRO A 515 17.50 -5.79 2.01
CA PRO A 515 16.69 -6.20 0.86
C PRO A 515 16.20 -7.67 0.94
N SER A 516 16.77 -8.50 1.80
CA SER A 516 16.36 -9.90 2.05
C SER A 516 15.11 -10.01 2.91
N ILE A 517 14.59 -8.91 3.42
CA ILE A 517 13.45 -8.88 4.37
C ILE A 517 12.22 -9.59 3.79
N GLY A 518 11.61 -10.47 4.61
CA GLY A 518 10.40 -11.20 4.23
C GLY A 518 10.61 -12.19 3.08
N LEU A 519 11.85 -12.54 2.75
CA LEU A 519 12.18 -13.54 1.75
C LEU A 519 12.40 -14.92 2.36
N HIS A 520 11.86 -15.93 1.68
CA HIS A 520 12.27 -17.30 1.88
C HIS A 520 13.70 -17.49 1.35
N GLN A 521 14.48 -18.41 1.93
CA GLN A 521 15.88 -18.64 1.54
C GLN A 521 16.07 -18.87 0.04
N ARG A 522 15.15 -19.59 -0.60
CA ARG A 522 15.15 -19.79 -2.06
C ARG A 522 15.11 -18.48 -2.84
N ASP A 523 14.28 -17.53 -2.38
CA ASP A 523 14.10 -16.24 -3.07
C ASP A 523 15.28 -15.32 -2.74
N ASN A 524 15.90 -15.47 -1.57
CA ASN A 524 17.12 -14.78 -1.17
C ASN A 524 18.33 -15.15 -2.04
N GLU A 525 18.48 -16.40 -2.41
CA GLU A 525 19.52 -16.85 -3.37
C GLU A 525 19.44 -16.04 -4.69
N ARG A 526 18.23 -15.87 -5.25
CA ARG A 526 17.99 -15.10 -6.48
C ARG A 526 18.28 -13.60 -6.30
N LEU A 527 17.93 -13.06 -5.15
CA LEU A 527 18.25 -11.67 -4.83
C LEU A 527 19.76 -11.45 -4.79
N LEU A 528 20.52 -12.34 -4.16
CA LEU A 528 21.97 -12.27 -4.10
C LEU A 528 22.62 -12.35 -5.49
N GLU A 529 22.14 -13.25 -6.36
CA GLU A 529 22.58 -13.28 -7.77
C GLU A 529 22.34 -11.94 -8.48
N THR A 530 21.23 -11.31 -8.17
CA THR A 530 20.87 -9.99 -8.73
C THR A 530 21.80 -8.88 -8.24
N LEU A 531 22.13 -8.85 -6.95
CA LEU A 531 23.08 -7.89 -6.37
C LEU A 531 24.51 -8.09 -6.92
N LEU A 532 24.93 -9.36 -7.06
CA LEU A 532 26.20 -9.68 -7.70
C LEU A 532 26.23 -9.26 -9.19
N HIS A 533 25.13 -9.40 -9.89
CA HIS A 533 25.01 -8.89 -11.26
C HIS A 533 25.17 -7.36 -11.33
N LEU A 534 24.49 -6.60 -10.43
CA LEU A 534 24.67 -5.15 -10.33
C LEU A 534 26.14 -4.75 -10.09
N ARG A 535 26.82 -5.44 -9.18
CA ARG A 535 28.25 -5.26 -8.91
C ARG A 535 29.07 -5.51 -10.18
N ASN A 536 28.81 -6.60 -10.87
CA ASN A 536 29.55 -7.01 -12.07
C ASN A 536 29.36 -6.04 -13.24
N LEU A 537 28.31 -5.22 -13.23
CA LEU A 537 28.14 -4.11 -14.19
C LEU A 537 29.07 -2.90 -13.89
N GLY A 538 29.88 -2.97 -12.86
CA GLY A 538 30.79 -1.88 -12.47
C GLY A 538 30.15 -0.88 -11.50
N ASN A 539 29.29 -1.36 -10.61
CA ASN A 539 28.67 -0.54 -9.57
C ASN A 539 29.19 -0.94 -8.17
N THR A 540 29.23 0.03 -7.28
CA THR A 540 29.45 -0.22 -5.85
C THR A 540 28.10 -0.50 -5.20
N VAL A 541 27.95 -1.66 -4.56
CA VAL A 541 26.69 -2.08 -3.93
C VAL A 541 26.91 -2.19 -2.43
N ILE A 542 26.33 -1.28 -1.67
CA ILE A 542 26.39 -1.25 -0.19
C ILE A 542 25.05 -1.73 0.34
N VAL A 543 25.09 -2.75 1.18
CA VAL A 543 23.90 -3.40 1.72
C VAL A 543 23.98 -3.42 3.24
N VAL A 544 23.00 -2.87 3.92
CA VAL A 544 22.79 -3.11 5.35
C VAL A 544 22.08 -4.44 5.49
N GLU A 545 22.73 -5.46 6.08
CA GLU A 545 22.18 -6.81 6.14
C GLU A 545 22.57 -7.58 7.40
N HIS A 546 21.72 -8.54 7.75
CA HIS A 546 21.91 -9.48 8.83
C HIS A 546 21.85 -10.95 8.39
N ASP A 547 21.49 -11.17 7.14
CA ASP A 547 21.38 -12.51 6.55
C ASP A 547 22.77 -13.14 6.36
N GLU A 548 22.93 -14.39 6.80
CA GLU A 548 24.21 -15.10 6.75
C GLU A 548 24.71 -15.28 5.32
N ASP A 549 23.82 -15.62 4.38
CA ASP A 549 24.18 -15.86 2.99
C ASP A 549 24.64 -14.56 2.31
N ALA A 550 24.00 -13.46 2.61
CA ALA A 550 24.40 -12.13 2.12
C ALA A 550 25.77 -11.71 2.67
N ILE A 551 26.02 -11.94 3.97
CA ILE A 551 27.32 -11.64 4.59
C ILE A 551 28.42 -12.51 3.98
N ARG A 552 28.16 -13.79 3.75
CA ARG A 552 29.15 -14.73 3.13
C ARG A 552 29.42 -14.43 1.66
N ALA A 553 28.46 -13.87 0.94
CA ALA A 553 28.59 -13.50 -0.47
C ALA A 553 29.29 -12.14 -0.68
N ALA A 554 29.48 -11.36 0.37
CA ALA A 554 30.09 -10.03 0.30
C ALA A 554 31.58 -10.10 -0.05
N ASP A 555 32.04 -9.16 -0.88
CA ASP A 555 33.46 -8.95 -1.16
C ASP A 555 34.17 -8.24 0.00
N HIS A 556 33.43 -7.37 0.71
CA HIS A 556 33.91 -6.60 1.84
C HIS A 556 32.80 -6.47 2.89
N ILE A 557 33.14 -6.65 4.14
CA ILE A 557 32.20 -6.59 5.26
C ILE A 557 32.66 -5.55 6.25
N ILE A 558 31.73 -4.77 6.78
CA ILE A 558 31.94 -3.78 7.83
C ILE A 558 31.04 -4.15 9.00
N ASP A 559 31.63 -4.57 10.11
CA ASP A 559 30.90 -4.93 11.33
C ASP A 559 30.94 -3.75 12.32
N ILE A 560 29.75 -3.21 12.65
CA ILE A 560 29.60 -2.05 13.52
C ILE A 560 29.05 -2.48 14.88
N GLY A 561 29.75 -2.09 15.95
CA GLY A 561 29.41 -2.44 17.31
C GLY A 561 30.17 -1.59 18.33
N PRO A 562 30.57 -2.20 19.47
CA PRO A 562 30.25 -3.56 19.93
C PRO A 562 28.84 -3.74 20.45
N GLY A 563 28.12 -2.65 20.75
CA GLY A 563 26.76 -2.63 21.29
C GLY A 563 25.79 -1.81 20.48
N ALA A 564 24.67 -1.44 21.10
CA ALA A 564 23.63 -0.58 20.52
C ALA A 564 23.68 0.84 21.11
N GLY A 565 23.16 1.83 20.39
CA GLY A 565 23.08 3.21 20.87
C GLY A 565 24.43 3.80 21.24
N VAL A 566 24.58 4.29 22.46
CA VAL A 566 25.82 4.88 22.97
C VAL A 566 26.98 3.87 23.10
N HIS A 567 26.66 2.58 23.18
CA HIS A 567 27.63 1.49 23.23
C HIS A 567 28.04 0.99 21.84
N GLY A 568 27.40 1.50 20.78
CA GLY A 568 27.71 1.21 19.38
C GLY A 568 28.59 2.26 18.74
N GLY A 569 28.54 2.33 17.44
CA GLY A 569 29.17 3.38 16.63
C GLY A 569 30.65 3.22 16.37
N GLU A 570 31.25 2.06 16.63
CA GLU A 570 32.65 1.74 16.37
C GLU A 570 32.77 0.65 15.29
N ILE A 571 33.82 0.68 14.48
CA ILE A 571 34.15 -0.42 13.59
C ILE A 571 34.81 -1.52 14.43
N VAL A 572 34.14 -2.64 14.55
CA VAL A 572 34.61 -3.80 15.32
C VAL A 572 35.54 -4.67 14.48
N ALA A 573 35.17 -4.86 13.22
CA ALA A 573 35.96 -5.60 12.25
C ALA A 573 35.61 -5.13 10.83
N GLU A 574 36.56 -5.19 9.91
CA GLU A 574 36.37 -4.89 8.49
C GLU A 574 37.22 -5.80 7.61
N GLY A 575 36.77 -6.04 6.39
CA GLY A 575 37.50 -6.83 5.41
C GLY A 575 36.70 -7.98 4.83
N THR A 576 37.38 -9.08 4.51
CA THR A 576 36.76 -10.31 4.00
C THR A 576 36.06 -11.09 5.12
N ILE A 577 35.27 -12.09 4.75
CA ILE A 577 34.60 -12.97 5.71
C ILE A 577 35.59 -13.59 6.72
N SER A 578 36.81 -13.97 6.27
CA SER A 578 37.84 -14.53 7.13
C SER A 578 38.30 -13.53 8.20
N ASN A 579 38.47 -12.23 7.83
CA ASN A 579 38.86 -11.21 8.79
C ASN A 579 37.79 -11.00 9.88
N ILE A 580 36.52 -11.13 9.50
CA ILE A 580 35.40 -10.99 10.45
C ILE A 580 35.36 -12.18 11.42
N ILE A 581 35.53 -13.39 10.90
CA ILE A 581 35.54 -14.63 11.71
C ILE A 581 36.73 -14.65 12.69
N GLU A 582 37.89 -14.17 12.27
CA GLU A 582 39.11 -14.16 13.09
C GLU A 582 39.09 -13.05 14.18
N SER A 583 38.17 -12.09 14.07
CA SER A 583 38.09 -11.01 15.04
C SER A 583 37.44 -11.46 16.35
N GLU A 584 38.18 -11.47 17.42
CA GLU A 584 37.68 -11.83 18.77
C GLU A 584 36.57 -10.84 19.27
N LYS A 585 36.56 -9.63 18.77
CA LYS A 585 35.61 -8.60 19.16
C LYS A 585 34.29 -8.67 18.37
N SER A 586 34.29 -9.29 17.18
CA SER A 586 33.13 -9.37 16.31
C SER A 586 32.15 -10.42 16.81
N LEU A 587 30.98 -9.95 17.27
CA LEU A 587 29.88 -10.86 17.61
C LEU A 587 29.34 -11.56 16.37
N THR A 588 29.25 -10.83 15.24
CA THR A 588 28.91 -11.40 13.94
C THR A 588 29.87 -12.53 13.56
N GLY A 589 31.19 -12.32 13.73
CA GLY A 589 32.21 -13.32 13.48
C GLY A 589 32.02 -14.59 14.32
N LYS A 590 31.69 -14.46 15.60
CA LYS A 590 31.40 -15.58 16.50
C LYS A 590 30.21 -16.42 16.09
N PHE A 591 29.15 -15.78 15.56
CA PHE A 591 28.00 -16.52 15.01
C PHE A 591 28.36 -17.21 13.68
N LEU A 592 29.09 -16.54 12.80
CA LEU A 592 29.51 -17.10 11.50
C LEU A 592 30.51 -18.27 11.63
N SER A 593 31.35 -18.25 12.68
CA SER A 593 32.28 -19.35 12.99
C SER A 593 31.61 -20.54 13.68
N GLY A 594 30.39 -20.32 14.24
CA GLY A 594 29.70 -21.34 15.04
C GLY A 594 30.10 -21.36 16.51
N GLU A 595 30.99 -20.46 16.98
CA GLU A 595 31.33 -20.26 18.39
C GLU A 595 30.10 -19.88 19.21
N CYS A 596 29.30 -18.94 18.68
CA CYS A 596 27.97 -18.61 19.17
C CYS A 596 26.93 -19.19 18.23
N LYS A 597 25.90 -19.85 18.76
CA LYS A 597 24.79 -20.37 17.97
C LYS A 597 23.49 -20.37 18.75
N ILE A 598 22.37 -20.16 18.03
CA ILE A 598 21.05 -20.40 18.58
C ILE A 598 20.85 -21.92 18.65
N ALA A 599 20.74 -22.43 19.86
CA ALA A 599 20.64 -23.88 20.08
C ALA A 599 19.27 -24.42 19.63
N ILE A 600 19.27 -25.63 19.10
CA ILE A 600 18.04 -26.41 18.91
C ILE A 600 17.63 -26.94 20.30
N PRO A 601 16.32 -26.81 20.68
CA PRO A 601 15.85 -27.37 21.94
C PRO A 601 16.12 -28.87 22.04
N GLU A 602 16.67 -29.30 23.15
CA GLU A 602 16.93 -30.76 23.40
C GLU A 602 15.62 -31.56 23.40
N GLN A 603 14.57 -30.97 23.92
CA GLN A 603 13.23 -31.53 23.92
C GLN A 603 12.21 -30.50 23.46
N ARG A 604 11.36 -30.86 22.51
CA ARG A 604 10.26 -30.05 22.07
C ARG A 604 9.04 -30.34 22.91
N VAL A 605 8.19 -29.32 23.08
CA VAL A 605 6.88 -29.48 23.73
C VAL A 605 6.03 -30.40 22.84
N PRO A 606 5.51 -31.51 23.35
CA PRO A 606 4.72 -32.44 22.54
C PRO A 606 3.32 -31.80 22.25
N ALA A 607 2.84 -32.06 21.03
CA ALA A 607 1.50 -31.64 20.65
C ALA A 607 0.44 -32.54 21.33
N ASP A 608 -0.56 -31.93 21.95
CA ASP A 608 -1.72 -32.62 22.50
C ASP A 608 -2.82 -32.71 21.42
N SER A 609 -3.13 -33.92 20.97
CA SER A 609 -4.13 -34.14 19.91
C SER A 609 -5.54 -33.70 20.29
N ASP A 610 -5.84 -33.58 21.60
CA ASP A 610 -7.15 -33.19 22.11
C ASP A 610 -7.27 -31.66 22.25
N LYS A 611 -6.16 -30.95 22.23
CA LYS A 611 -6.08 -29.49 22.33
C LYS A 611 -5.54 -28.88 21.03
N MET A 612 -6.41 -28.83 20.03
CA MET A 612 -6.04 -28.32 18.71
C MET A 612 -7.00 -27.22 18.27
N LEU A 613 -6.47 -26.11 17.81
CA LEU A 613 -7.21 -25.13 17.02
C LEU A 613 -7.26 -25.61 15.57
N LYS A 614 -8.44 -25.75 14.98
CA LYS A 614 -8.62 -26.21 13.60
C LYS A 614 -9.42 -25.15 12.83
N LEU A 615 -8.80 -24.54 11.82
CA LEU A 615 -9.46 -23.68 10.87
C LEU A 615 -9.68 -24.47 9.57
N ILE A 616 -10.96 -24.69 9.24
CA ILE A 616 -11.36 -25.60 8.17
C ILE A 616 -11.77 -24.83 6.92
N GLY A 617 -11.21 -25.19 5.78
CA GLY A 617 -11.63 -24.71 4.48
C GLY A 617 -11.35 -23.23 4.20
N ALA A 618 -10.23 -22.70 4.68
CA ALA A 618 -9.79 -21.33 4.37
C ALA A 618 -9.57 -21.17 2.85
N LYS A 619 -10.19 -20.14 2.27
CA LYS A 619 -10.26 -19.94 0.80
C LYS A 619 -9.96 -18.49 0.38
N GLY A 620 -9.37 -17.70 1.24
CA GLY A 620 -8.99 -16.31 0.91
C GLY A 620 -7.89 -16.26 -0.16
N ASN A 621 -7.92 -15.26 -1.03
CA ASN A 621 -6.91 -15.00 -2.08
C ASN A 621 -6.51 -16.29 -2.84
N ASN A 622 -5.27 -16.73 -2.69
CA ASN A 622 -4.74 -17.92 -3.36
C ASN A 622 -4.94 -19.24 -2.59
N LEU A 623 -5.54 -19.22 -1.40
CA LEU A 623 -5.75 -20.43 -0.59
C LEU A 623 -6.73 -21.42 -1.25
N LYS A 624 -6.35 -22.70 -1.29
CA LYS A 624 -7.09 -23.79 -1.95
C LYS A 624 -7.91 -24.62 -0.96
N LYS A 625 -8.83 -24.00 -0.20
CA LYS A 625 -9.66 -24.65 0.82
C LYS A 625 -8.83 -25.44 1.85
N VAL A 626 -7.80 -24.83 2.38
CA VAL A 626 -6.88 -25.49 3.31
C VAL A 626 -7.45 -25.62 4.71
N THR A 627 -7.01 -26.66 5.41
CA THR A 627 -7.32 -26.87 6.82
C THR A 627 -6.06 -26.67 7.66
N LEU A 628 -6.03 -25.62 8.47
CA LEU A 628 -4.95 -25.34 9.41
C LEU A 628 -5.19 -26.07 10.72
N LYS A 629 -4.15 -26.70 11.26
CA LYS A 629 -4.16 -27.36 12.57
C LYS A 629 -3.04 -26.75 13.41
N LEU A 630 -3.38 -26.12 14.52
CA LEU A 630 -2.46 -25.50 15.45
C LEU A 630 -2.58 -26.15 16.82
N PRO A 631 -1.53 -26.77 17.36
CA PRO A 631 -1.54 -27.29 18.74
C PRO A 631 -1.58 -26.13 19.74
N VAL A 632 -2.38 -26.27 20.79
CA VAL A 632 -2.49 -25.29 21.88
C VAL A 632 -1.29 -25.38 22.80
N GLY A 633 -0.78 -24.24 23.27
CA GLY A 633 0.36 -24.17 24.20
C GLY A 633 1.73 -24.37 23.58
N LEU A 634 1.86 -24.36 22.25
CA LEU A 634 3.11 -24.55 21.54
C LEU A 634 3.59 -23.27 20.83
N PHE A 635 4.88 -23.25 20.51
CA PHE A 635 5.49 -22.29 19.63
C PHE A 635 5.46 -22.84 18.21
N THR A 636 4.57 -22.30 17.39
CA THR A 636 4.31 -22.74 16.01
C THR A 636 4.85 -21.74 15.00
N CYS A 637 5.68 -22.19 14.07
CA CYS A 637 6.10 -21.39 12.91
C CYS A 637 5.27 -21.73 11.68
N VAL A 638 4.75 -20.69 11.02
CA VAL A 638 4.09 -20.77 9.71
C VAL A 638 5.10 -20.34 8.65
N THR A 639 5.50 -21.29 7.81
CA THR A 639 6.61 -21.15 6.87
C THR A 639 6.15 -21.31 5.42
N GLY A 640 7.02 -21.09 4.48
CA GLY A 640 6.79 -21.27 3.05
C GLY A 640 7.30 -20.10 2.21
N VAL A 641 7.38 -20.31 0.91
CA VAL A 641 7.90 -19.30 -0.03
C VAL A 641 7.09 -18.01 -0.01
N SER A 642 7.68 -16.93 -0.50
CA SER A 642 6.99 -15.63 -0.60
C SER A 642 5.74 -15.76 -1.46
N GLY A 643 4.61 -15.17 -1.00
CA GLY A 643 3.33 -15.25 -1.70
C GLY A 643 2.61 -16.61 -1.62
N SER A 644 3.06 -17.56 -0.78
CA SER A 644 2.39 -18.88 -0.64
C SER A 644 1.04 -18.86 0.08
N GLY A 645 0.65 -17.72 0.68
CA GLY A 645 -0.63 -17.54 1.36
C GLY A 645 -0.57 -17.51 2.88
N LYS A 646 0.62 -17.42 3.49
CA LYS A 646 0.81 -17.39 4.95
C LYS A 646 0.01 -16.28 5.63
N SER A 647 0.19 -15.05 5.19
CA SER A 647 -0.51 -13.88 5.78
C SER A 647 -2.02 -13.96 5.54
N THR A 648 -2.46 -14.46 4.38
CA THR A 648 -3.89 -14.69 4.11
C THR A 648 -4.48 -15.71 5.08
N LEU A 649 -3.76 -16.80 5.36
CA LEU A 649 -4.23 -17.84 6.28
C LEU A 649 -4.30 -17.34 7.72
N ILE A 650 -3.26 -16.65 8.17
CA ILE A 650 -3.13 -16.23 9.58
C ILE A 650 -3.74 -14.85 9.79
N ASN A 651 -3.30 -13.81 9.08
CA ASN A 651 -3.67 -12.42 9.35
C ASN A 651 -5.03 -12.05 8.77
N ASP A 652 -5.40 -12.57 7.58
CA ASP A 652 -6.67 -12.23 6.94
C ASP A 652 -7.80 -13.21 7.32
N THR A 653 -7.49 -14.41 7.80
CA THR A 653 -8.49 -15.44 8.11
C THR A 653 -8.54 -15.76 9.60
N LEU A 654 -7.49 -16.37 10.17
CA LEU A 654 -7.49 -16.84 11.57
C LEU A 654 -7.64 -15.69 12.57
N PHE A 655 -6.81 -14.65 12.43
CA PHE A 655 -6.81 -13.52 13.37
C PHE A 655 -8.16 -12.79 13.42
N PRO A 656 -8.79 -12.39 12.29
CA PRO A 656 -10.09 -11.75 12.31
C PRO A 656 -11.19 -12.59 12.96
N ILE A 657 -11.20 -13.92 12.73
CA ILE A 657 -12.15 -14.83 13.35
C ILE A 657 -11.95 -14.83 14.87
N ALA A 658 -10.72 -15.06 15.31
CA ALA A 658 -10.37 -15.09 16.74
C ALA A 658 -10.66 -13.74 17.40
N GLN A 659 -10.38 -12.64 16.75
CA GLN A 659 -10.64 -11.30 17.26
C GLN A 659 -12.14 -11.01 17.42
N ARG A 660 -12.97 -11.47 16.51
CA ARG A 660 -14.44 -11.36 16.62
C ARG A 660 -14.99 -12.19 17.77
N GLN A 661 -14.54 -13.44 17.91
CA GLN A 661 -15.11 -14.37 18.89
C GLN A 661 -14.53 -14.17 20.30
N LEU A 662 -13.23 -13.92 20.43
CA LEU A 662 -12.55 -13.81 21.73
C LEU A 662 -12.54 -12.37 22.26
N ASN A 663 -12.27 -11.40 21.39
CA ASN A 663 -12.12 -9.99 21.80
C ASN A 663 -13.39 -9.14 21.53
N GLY A 664 -14.45 -9.72 20.95
CA GLY A 664 -15.71 -9.02 20.67
C GLY A 664 -15.62 -7.91 19.61
N ALA A 665 -14.62 -7.97 18.71
CA ALA A 665 -14.47 -6.97 17.66
C ALA A 665 -15.50 -7.19 16.53
N THR A 666 -16.34 -6.20 16.26
CA THR A 666 -17.44 -6.30 15.27
C THR A 666 -17.05 -5.81 13.87
N ASN A 667 -15.94 -5.08 13.73
CA ASN A 667 -15.60 -4.33 12.51
C ASN A 667 -14.56 -5.02 11.60
N ILE A 668 -14.27 -6.30 11.82
CA ILE A 668 -13.25 -7.04 11.07
C ILE A 668 -13.91 -8.24 10.41
N ASN A 669 -13.82 -8.29 9.07
CA ASN A 669 -14.36 -9.41 8.31
C ASN A 669 -13.22 -10.37 7.95
N PRO A 670 -13.33 -11.66 8.34
CA PRO A 670 -12.37 -12.67 7.94
C PRO A 670 -12.49 -13.00 6.44
N ALA A 671 -11.38 -13.43 5.84
CA ALA A 671 -11.41 -14.04 4.52
C ALA A 671 -12.28 -15.31 4.55
N PRO A 672 -12.82 -15.77 3.39
CA PRO A 672 -13.75 -16.89 3.33
C PRO A 672 -13.18 -18.18 3.93
N TYR A 673 -13.92 -18.81 4.81
CA TYR A 673 -13.62 -20.10 5.44
C TYR A 673 -14.90 -20.91 5.65
N ILE A 674 -14.81 -22.17 6.06
CA ILE A 674 -15.98 -23.02 6.31
C ILE A 674 -16.32 -23.04 7.80
N ASP A 675 -15.36 -23.39 8.67
CA ASP A 675 -15.58 -23.57 10.11
C ASP A 675 -14.30 -23.36 10.91
N ILE A 676 -14.43 -23.10 12.19
CA ILE A 676 -13.32 -23.02 13.15
C ILE A 676 -13.68 -23.75 14.44
N GLN A 677 -12.76 -24.54 14.97
CA GLN A 677 -12.92 -25.35 16.18
C GLN A 677 -11.72 -25.15 17.10
N GLY A 678 -11.92 -25.24 18.42
CA GLY A 678 -10.85 -25.14 19.40
C GLY A 678 -10.53 -23.72 19.88
N LEU A 679 -11.36 -22.72 19.52
CA LEU A 679 -11.20 -21.35 20.06
C LEU A 679 -11.53 -21.25 21.56
N GLU A 680 -12.30 -22.19 22.11
CA GLU A 680 -12.60 -22.28 23.53
C GLU A 680 -11.39 -22.46 24.44
N HIS A 681 -10.25 -22.86 23.87
CA HIS A 681 -8.98 -22.98 24.62
C HIS A 681 -8.32 -21.64 24.91
N PHE A 682 -8.83 -20.55 24.30
CA PHE A 682 -8.24 -19.23 24.40
C PHE A 682 -9.19 -18.21 25.03
N ASP A 683 -8.65 -17.30 25.81
CA ASP A 683 -9.38 -16.18 26.37
C ASP A 683 -9.32 -14.90 25.52
N LYS A 684 -8.24 -14.74 24.76
CA LYS A 684 -8.02 -13.59 23.88
C LYS A 684 -7.01 -13.90 22.79
N VAL A 685 -7.03 -13.09 21.74
CA VAL A 685 -6.00 -13.06 20.68
C VAL A 685 -5.29 -11.72 20.69
N ILE A 686 -3.98 -11.76 20.49
CA ILE A 686 -3.12 -10.57 20.38
C ILE A 686 -2.30 -10.69 19.11
N ASP A 687 -2.46 -9.69 18.25
CA ASP A 687 -1.67 -9.54 17.03
C ASP A 687 -0.53 -8.55 17.26
N ILE A 688 0.66 -8.94 16.89
CA ILE A 688 1.89 -8.15 16.99
C ILE A 688 2.51 -8.03 15.60
N ASP A 689 1.98 -7.07 14.85
CA ASP A 689 2.39 -6.75 13.49
C ASP A 689 3.44 -5.63 13.45
N GLN A 690 4.00 -5.37 12.28
CA GLN A 690 4.99 -4.33 12.03
C GLN A 690 4.40 -2.93 11.82
N SER A 691 3.09 -2.76 11.95
CA SER A 691 2.45 -1.46 11.78
C SER A 691 2.94 -0.46 12.85
N PRO A 692 3.03 0.83 12.52
CA PRO A 692 3.47 1.85 13.49
C PRO A 692 2.62 1.86 14.75
N ILE A 693 3.23 2.11 15.92
CA ILE A 693 2.53 2.27 17.20
C ILE A 693 1.65 3.53 17.26
N GLY A 694 1.67 4.35 16.26
CA GLY A 694 0.82 5.52 16.06
C GLY A 694 1.20 6.29 14.81
N ARG A 695 0.28 7.11 14.32
CA ARG A 695 0.42 7.85 13.05
C ARG A 695 0.87 9.31 13.22
N THR A 696 1.00 9.77 14.45
CA THR A 696 1.34 11.16 14.75
C THR A 696 2.67 11.25 15.51
N PRO A 697 3.39 12.38 15.44
CA PRO A 697 4.60 12.60 16.22
C PRO A 697 4.42 12.54 17.73
N ARG A 698 3.17 12.62 18.24
CA ARG A 698 2.82 12.47 19.67
C ARG A 698 2.87 11.04 20.16
N SER A 699 2.69 10.08 19.27
CA SER A 699 2.80 8.67 19.63
C SER A 699 4.27 8.32 19.82
N ASN A 700 4.61 7.70 20.93
CA ASN A 700 5.97 7.31 21.27
C ASN A 700 5.97 6.05 22.18
N PRO A 701 7.10 5.39 22.39
CA PRO A 701 7.22 4.21 23.24
C PRO A 701 6.68 4.43 24.67
N ALA A 702 6.96 5.58 25.28
CA ALA A 702 6.51 5.87 26.65
C ALA A 702 4.97 5.93 26.79
N THR A 703 4.29 6.55 25.82
CA THR A 703 2.82 6.63 25.82
C THR A 703 2.19 5.28 25.51
N TYR A 704 2.74 4.57 24.51
CA TYR A 704 2.18 3.31 24.05
C TYR A 704 2.28 2.19 25.09
N THR A 705 3.40 2.08 25.80
CA THR A 705 3.61 1.08 26.85
C THR A 705 3.00 1.47 28.21
N GLY A 706 2.48 2.70 28.30
CA GLY A 706 1.93 3.22 29.54
C GLY A 706 2.99 3.56 30.60
N VAL A 707 4.23 3.74 30.23
CA VAL A 707 5.33 4.25 31.08
C VAL A 707 5.10 5.72 31.43
N PHE A 708 4.52 6.48 30.51
CA PHE A 708 4.39 7.93 30.66
C PHE A 708 3.39 8.35 31.74
N THR A 709 2.39 7.56 32.06
CA THR A 709 1.40 7.89 33.13
C THR A 709 2.04 7.97 34.50
N PRO A 710 2.76 6.94 35.00
CA PRO A 710 3.50 7.07 36.26
C PRO A 710 4.56 8.17 36.27
N VAL A 711 5.22 8.44 35.14
CA VAL A 711 6.17 9.54 35.01
C VAL A 711 5.47 10.88 35.28
N ARG A 712 4.32 11.14 34.69
CA ARG A 712 3.55 12.37 34.94
C ARG A 712 3.07 12.49 36.39
N GLU A 713 2.70 11.39 37.01
CA GLU A 713 2.32 11.34 38.43
C GLU A 713 3.51 11.70 39.32
N LEU A 714 4.71 11.20 39.05
CA LEU A 714 5.92 11.58 39.75
C LEU A 714 6.22 13.07 39.65
N PHE A 715 6.15 13.63 38.44
CA PHE A 715 6.37 15.05 38.23
C PHE A 715 5.33 15.94 38.91
N SER A 716 4.06 15.54 38.94
CA SER A 716 3.03 16.26 39.71
C SER A 716 3.19 16.15 41.21
N GLY A 717 3.85 15.11 41.69
CA GLY A 717 4.11 14.84 43.10
C GLY A 717 5.30 15.62 43.69
N VAL A 718 6.18 16.24 42.89
CA VAL A 718 7.30 17.01 43.42
C VAL A 718 6.79 18.26 44.15
N PRO A 719 7.52 18.73 45.21
CA PRO A 719 7.09 19.87 46.04
C PRO A 719 6.77 21.12 45.21
N GLU A 720 7.56 21.44 44.22
CA GLU A 720 7.37 22.62 43.37
C GLU A 720 6.07 22.52 42.51
N SER A 721 5.76 21.34 41.96
CA SER A 721 4.48 21.11 41.27
C SER A 721 3.29 21.30 42.18
N ARG A 722 3.38 20.78 43.41
CA ARG A 722 2.32 20.92 44.40
C ARG A 722 2.13 22.39 44.80
N ALA A 723 3.22 23.13 45.00
CA ALA A 723 3.18 24.56 45.32
C ALA A 723 2.52 25.38 44.19
N ARG A 724 2.72 24.99 42.92
CA ARG A 724 2.12 25.64 41.74
C ARG A 724 0.74 25.06 41.34
N GLY A 725 0.22 24.07 42.08
CA GLY A 725 -1.06 23.42 41.79
C GLY A 725 -1.05 22.61 40.48
N TYR A 726 0.11 22.09 40.06
CA TYR A 726 0.25 21.34 38.80
C TYR A 726 -0.23 19.89 38.99
N THR A 727 -1.23 19.50 38.24
CA THR A 727 -1.76 18.14 38.15
C THR A 727 -1.03 17.31 37.09
N PRO A 728 -1.20 15.96 37.06
CA PRO A 728 -0.58 15.12 36.02
C PRO A 728 -0.92 15.54 34.58
N GLY A 729 -2.06 16.22 34.38
CA GLY A 729 -2.47 16.78 33.08
C GLY A 729 -1.51 17.85 32.55
N ARG A 730 -0.88 18.62 33.45
CA ARG A 730 0.12 19.65 33.12
C ARG A 730 1.32 19.08 32.36
N PHE A 731 1.72 17.86 32.71
CA PHE A 731 2.84 17.14 32.13
C PHE A 731 2.47 16.28 30.92
N SER A 732 1.23 16.42 30.40
CA SER A 732 0.81 15.78 29.15
C SER A 732 0.97 16.73 27.98
N PHE A 733 1.70 16.30 26.94
CA PHE A 733 1.81 17.07 25.70
C PHE A 733 0.55 16.94 24.82
N ASN A 734 -0.42 16.09 25.19
CA ASN A 734 -1.71 15.95 24.49
C ASN A 734 -2.79 16.91 25.02
N VAL A 735 -2.59 17.51 26.17
CA VAL A 735 -3.58 18.35 26.87
C VAL A 735 -3.10 19.80 26.93
N LYS A 736 -4.01 20.75 26.74
CA LYS A 736 -3.72 22.18 26.91
C LYS A 736 -3.28 22.47 28.37
N GLY A 737 -2.40 23.46 28.50
CA GLY A 737 -1.93 23.99 29.80
C GLY A 737 -0.44 23.82 30.03
N GLY A 738 0.19 22.69 29.73
CA GLY A 738 1.61 22.47 29.91
C GLY A 738 2.38 22.26 28.62
N ARG A 739 1.71 21.99 27.52
CA ARG A 739 2.34 21.79 26.22
C ARG A 739 2.69 23.11 25.52
N CYS A 740 3.59 23.06 24.59
CA CYS A 740 3.82 24.17 23.65
C CYS A 740 2.60 24.30 22.74
N GLU A 741 1.95 25.46 22.74
CA GLU A 741 0.76 25.67 21.92
C GLU A 741 1.07 25.92 20.43
N ALA A 742 2.29 26.38 20.10
CA ALA A 742 2.66 26.57 18.69
C ALA A 742 2.72 25.24 17.91
N CYS A 743 3.32 24.21 18.47
CA CYS A 743 3.33 22.87 17.87
C CYS A 743 2.29 21.93 18.50
N GLN A 744 1.45 22.43 19.39
CA GLN A 744 0.42 21.65 20.11
C GLN A 744 0.94 20.38 20.80
N GLY A 745 2.22 20.38 21.19
CA GLY A 745 2.89 19.25 21.85
C GLY A 745 3.56 18.26 20.91
N ASP A 746 3.54 18.48 19.59
CA ASP A 746 4.22 17.63 18.63
C ASP A 746 5.75 17.74 18.70
N GLY A 747 6.27 18.91 19.14
CA GLY A 747 7.69 19.23 19.12
C GLY A 747 8.19 19.62 17.73
N VAL A 748 7.44 19.29 16.72
CA VAL A 748 7.74 19.56 15.30
C VAL A 748 6.56 20.25 14.62
N ILE A 749 6.80 20.97 13.55
CA ILE A 749 5.78 21.55 12.68
C ILE A 749 5.83 20.79 11.36
N LYS A 750 4.68 20.28 10.95
CA LYS A 750 4.50 19.61 9.67
C LYS A 750 4.44 20.65 8.56
N VAL A 751 5.33 20.57 7.59
CA VAL A 751 5.28 21.35 6.36
C VAL A 751 4.77 20.44 5.24
N GLU A 752 3.57 20.70 4.77
CA GLU A 752 2.96 19.90 3.69
C GLU A 752 3.58 20.29 2.34
N MET A 753 4.14 19.29 1.70
CA MET A 753 4.77 19.42 0.38
C MET A 753 3.90 18.71 -0.65
N HIS A 754 3.05 19.44 -1.39
CA HIS A 754 2.01 18.90 -2.29
C HIS A 754 2.46 17.80 -3.26
N PHE A 755 3.73 17.75 -3.66
CA PHE A 755 4.28 16.76 -4.59
C PHE A 755 5.46 15.94 -4.03
N LEU A 756 5.88 16.24 -2.80
CA LEU A 756 6.99 15.59 -2.10
C LEU A 756 6.49 15.06 -0.75
N PRO A 757 7.21 14.14 -0.10
CA PRO A 757 6.89 13.74 1.27
C PRO A 757 6.88 14.93 2.22
N ASP A 758 5.94 14.93 3.16
CA ASP A 758 5.84 15.97 4.18
C ASP A 758 7.13 16.08 5.00
N VAL A 759 7.57 17.30 5.26
CA VAL A 759 8.77 17.57 6.05
C VAL A 759 8.37 17.99 7.46
N TYR A 760 9.01 17.42 8.47
CA TYR A 760 8.82 17.77 9.87
C TYR A 760 10.01 18.61 10.36
N VAL A 761 9.75 19.86 10.72
CA VAL A 761 10.78 20.81 11.19
C VAL A 761 10.62 21.02 12.70
N PRO A 762 11.70 21.07 13.50
CA PRO A 762 11.59 21.37 14.92
C PRO A 762 10.84 22.69 15.16
N CYS A 763 9.98 22.73 16.15
CA CYS A 763 9.21 23.92 16.51
C CYS A 763 10.13 25.03 17.03
N ASP A 764 10.08 26.20 16.43
CA ASP A 764 10.93 27.36 16.80
C ASP A 764 10.74 27.84 18.23
N GLN A 765 9.53 27.73 18.78
CA GLN A 765 9.22 28.17 20.14
C GLN A 765 9.74 27.20 21.21
N CYS A 766 9.47 25.92 21.08
CA CYS A 766 9.89 24.93 22.08
C CYS A 766 11.19 24.21 21.71
N LYS A 767 11.73 24.44 20.52
CA LYS A 767 12.96 23.79 20.00
C LYS A 767 12.93 22.28 20.15
N GLY A 768 11.81 21.66 19.78
CA GLY A 768 11.60 20.22 19.90
C GLY A 768 11.16 19.73 21.29
N LYS A 769 11.14 20.55 22.32
CA LYS A 769 10.93 20.13 23.72
C LYS A 769 9.47 19.81 24.07
N ARG A 770 8.49 20.07 23.20
CA ARG A 770 7.06 19.76 23.34
C ARG A 770 6.29 20.55 24.40
N TYR A 771 6.94 21.12 25.38
CA TYR A 771 6.35 21.80 26.55
C TYR A 771 6.63 23.29 26.58
N ASN A 772 5.81 24.02 27.33
CA ASN A 772 6.05 25.42 27.64
C ASN A 772 7.18 25.55 28.70
N ARG A 773 7.70 26.76 28.85
CA ARG A 773 8.83 27.05 29.72
C ARG A 773 8.55 26.71 31.18
N GLU A 774 7.36 27.05 31.67
CA GLU A 774 6.96 26.86 33.08
C GLU A 774 6.88 25.39 33.46
N THR A 775 6.44 24.51 32.54
CA THR A 775 6.43 23.07 32.75
C THR A 775 7.84 22.49 32.76
N LEU A 776 8.74 23.01 31.91
CA LEU A 776 10.13 22.57 31.83
C LEU A 776 10.99 22.97 33.05
N GLU A 777 10.54 23.96 33.86
CA GLU A 777 11.20 24.34 35.11
C GLU A 777 11.07 23.27 36.19
N ILE A 778 9.99 22.47 36.13
CA ILE A 778 9.80 21.39 37.09
C ILE A 778 10.78 20.27 36.85
N LYS A 779 11.51 19.87 37.90
CA LYS A 779 12.53 18.82 37.83
C LYS A 779 12.28 17.70 38.82
N TYR A 780 12.46 16.48 38.37
CA TYR A 780 12.51 15.28 39.22
C TYR A 780 13.92 14.69 39.13
N LYS A 781 14.59 14.54 40.30
CA LYS A 781 16.02 14.15 40.35
C LYS A 781 16.93 15.00 39.39
N GLY A 782 16.64 16.29 39.31
CA GLY A 782 17.43 17.22 38.48
C GLY A 782 17.08 17.22 36.96
N LYS A 783 16.17 16.38 36.49
CA LYS A 783 15.77 16.29 35.09
C LYS A 783 14.35 16.80 34.86
N SER A 784 14.15 17.57 33.81
CA SER A 784 12.83 18.00 33.31
C SER A 784 12.07 16.86 32.63
N ILE A 785 10.77 17.02 32.42
CA ILE A 785 9.95 16.02 31.72
C ILE A 785 10.43 15.77 30.28
N HIS A 786 10.95 16.80 29.61
CA HIS A 786 11.54 16.64 28.28
C HIS A 786 12.83 15.81 28.33
N GLU A 787 13.73 16.13 29.28
CA GLU A 787 14.98 15.37 29.45
C GLU A 787 14.72 13.90 29.77
N VAL A 788 13.63 13.58 30.49
CA VAL A 788 13.19 12.19 30.72
C VAL A 788 12.70 11.52 29.44
N LEU A 789 11.93 12.23 28.62
CA LEU A 789 11.49 11.70 27.32
C LEU A 789 12.66 11.48 26.34
N ASP A 790 13.73 12.25 26.49
CA ASP A 790 14.93 12.16 25.67
C ASP A 790 15.92 11.07 26.12
N MET A 791 15.72 10.51 27.32
CA MET A 791 16.51 9.37 27.80
C MET A 791 16.29 8.13 26.93
N THR A 792 17.36 7.37 26.75
CA THR A 792 17.24 5.99 26.26
C THR A 792 16.51 5.13 27.30
N ILE A 793 15.96 4.00 26.87
CA ILE A 793 15.27 3.07 27.79
C ILE A 793 16.23 2.57 28.86
N GLU A 794 17.50 2.34 28.53
CA GLU A 794 18.54 1.93 29.48
C GLU A 794 18.78 3.00 30.53
N GLU A 795 19.04 4.25 30.14
CA GLU A 795 19.20 5.39 31.06
C GLU A 795 17.96 5.60 31.94
N ALA A 796 16.77 5.48 31.34
CA ALA A 796 15.51 5.62 32.08
C ALA A 796 15.31 4.49 33.11
N ARG A 797 15.73 3.26 32.78
CA ARG A 797 15.68 2.11 33.69
C ARG A 797 16.54 2.37 34.93
N GLU A 798 17.74 2.88 34.79
CA GLU A 798 18.61 3.26 35.90
C GLU A 798 18.04 4.45 36.69
N PHE A 799 17.56 5.48 35.98
CA PHE A 799 16.99 6.69 36.59
C PHE A 799 15.77 6.40 37.46
N PHE A 800 14.91 5.48 37.05
CA PHE A 800 13.68 5.07 37.75
C PHE A 800 13.82 3.76 38.50
N ASP A 801 15.01 3.31 38.85
CA ASP A 801 15.24 2.05 39.54
C ASP A 801 14.44 1.93 40.86
N ALA A 802 14.35 3.03 41.60
CA ALA A 802 13.59 3.10 42.86
C ALA A 802 12.05 3.13 42.67
N VAL A 803 11.56 3.10 41.44
CA VAL A 803 10.11 3.15 41.15
C VAL A 803 9.68 1.83 40.50
N PRO A 804 9.18 0.84 41.28
CA PRO A 804 8.95 -0.53 40.79
C PRO A 804 8.01 -0.61 39.59
N ALA A 805 6.99 0.26 39.52
CA ALA A 805 6.02 0.29 38.43
C ALA A 805 6.66 0.70 37.09
N LEU A 806 7.61 1.63 37.10
CA LEU A 806 8.36 2.08 35.94
C LEU A 806 9.49 1.10 35.60
N SER A 807 10.28 0.74 36.60
CA SER A 807 11.39 -0.18 36.48
C SER A 807 11.02 -1.49 35.78
N ARG A 808 9.90 -2.10 36.14
CA ARG A 808 9.40 -3.33 35.50
C ARG A 808 9.06 -3.15 34.03
N LYS A 809 8.35 -2.09 33.66
CA LYS A 809 7.97 -1.82 32.26
C LYS A 809 9.19 -1.49 31.40
N LEU A 810 10.15 -0.74 31.94
CA LEU A 810 11.39 -0.43 31.26
C LEU A 810 12.27 -1.66 31.08
N GLN A 811 12.30 -2.55 32.08
CA GLN A 811 13.00 -3.82 32.01
C GLN A 811 12.47 -4.70 30.88
N THR A 812 11.14 -4.75 30.72
CA THR A 812 10.52 -5.51 29.61
C THR A 812 10.93 -4.98 28.24
N LEU A 813 11.07 -3.66 28.10
CA LEU A 813 11.58 -3.04 26.85
C LEU A 813 13.05 -3.41 26.59
N ILE A 814 13.87 -3.52 27.63
CA ILE A 814 15.25 -3.98 27.51
C ILE A 814 15.30 -5.46 27.09
N GLU A 815 14.46 -6.31 27.68
CA GLU A 815 14.39 -7.73 27.38
C GLU A 815 14.04 -8.05 25.93
N VAL A 816 13.27 -7.18 25.27
CA VAL A 816 12.99 -7.31 23.85
C VAL A 816 14.05 -6.63 22.95
N GLY A 817 15.19 -6.19 23.52
CA GLY A 817 16.30 -5.60 22.75
C GLY A 817 16.10 -4.14 22.34
N LEU A 818 15.35 -3.34 23.09
CA LEU A 818 15.08 -1.93 22.80
C LEU A 818 15.78 -0.96 23.78
N SER A 819 16.91 -1.35 24.38
CA SER A 819 17.66 -0.51 25.33
C SER A 819 18.04 0.86 24.78
N TYR A 820 18.33 0.94 23.49
CA TYR A 820 18.90 2.09 22.79
C TYR A 820 17.89 3.13 22.31
N ILE A 821 16.60 2.79 22.15
CA ILE A 821 15.59 3.76 21.71
C ILE A 821 15.25 4.74 22.83
N ARG A 822 14.82 5.96 22.46
CA ARG A 822 14.41 6.97 23.44
C ARG A 822 12.94 6.83 23.83
N LEU A 823 12.60 7.13 25.08
CA LEU A 823 11.22 7.07 25.59
C LEU A 823 10.25 7.93 24.78
N GLY A 824 10.66 9.15 24.42
CA GLY A 824 9.86 10.10 23.65
C GLY A 824 10.07 10.04 22.14
N GLN A 825 10.78 9.03 21.61
CA GLN A 825 11.03 8.88 20.17
C GLN A 825 9.69 8.78 19.43
N SER A 826 9.53 9.56 18.36
CA SER A 826 8.31 9.56 17.57
C SER A 826 8.05 8.19 16.94
N ALA A 827 6.80 7.73 16.97
CA ALA A 827 6.38 6.49 16.32
C ALA A 827 6.71 6.45 14.82
N THR A 828 6.74 7.62 14.18
CA THR A 828 7.05 7.75 12.75
C THR A 828 8.52 7.53 12.41
N THR A 829 9.42 7.56 13.41
CA THR A 829 10.87 7.34 13.25
C THR A 829 11.30 5.93 13.64
N LEU A 830 10.41 5.14 14.23
CA LEU A 830 10.69 3.74 14.54
C LEU A 830 10.65 2.88 13.28
N SER A 831 11.56 1.92 13.18
CA SER A 831 11.45 0.85 12.19
C SER A 831 10.25 -0.06 12.48
N GLY A 832 9.79 -0.83 11.48
CA GLY A 832 8.71 -1.80 11.66
C GLY A 832 9.01 -2.82 12.77
N GLY A 833 10.25 -3.32 12.81
CA GLY A 833 10.69 -4.25 13.85
C GLY A 833 10.76 -3.63 15.25
N GLU A 834 11.19 -2.37 15.37
CA GLU A 834 11.17 -1.65 16.65
C GLU A 834 9.74 -1.43 17.14
N ALA A 835 8.83 -0.99 16.25
CA ALA A 835 7.42 -0.82 16.58
C ALA A 835 6.79 -2.14 17.06
N GLN A 836 7.08 -3.25 16.41
CA GLN A 836 6.61 -4.57 16.78
C GLN A 836 7.13 -4.99 18.16
N ARG A 837 8.42 -4.79 18.45
CA ARG A 837 9.01 -5.09 19.75
C ARG A 837 8.45 -4.20 20.88
N VAL A 838 8.11 -2.93 20.60
CA VAL A 838 7.39 -2.07 21.56
C VAL A 838 6.01 -2.64 21.87
N LYS A 839 5.29 -3.15 20.85
CA LYS A 839 4.00 -3.81 21.04
C LYS A 839 4.15 -5.08 21.91
N LEU A 840 5.14 -5.91 21.62
CA LEU A 840 5.46 -7.11 22.38
C LEU A 840 5.77 -6.77 23.84
N ALA A 841 6.63 -5.78 24.10
CA ALA A 841 6.97 -5.35 25.47
C ALA A 841 5.75 -4.88 26.26
N ARG A 842 4.81 -4.17 25.62
CA ARG A 842 3.55 -3.76 26.25
C ARG A 842 2.72 -4.97 26.69
N GLU A 843 2.62 -6.00 25.85
CA GLU A 843 1.84 -7.20 26.18
C GLU A 843 2.54 -8.02 27.28
N LEU A 844 3.86 -8.14 27.23
CA LEU A 844 4.67 -8.80 28.28
C LEU A 844 4.55 -8.10 29.64
N SER A 845 4.37 -6.80 29.66
CA SER A 845 4.21 -6.04 30.91
C SER A 845 2.87 -6.26 31.61
N LYS A 846 1.89 -6.88 30.94
CA LYS A 846 0.60 -7.23 31.49
C LYS A 846 0.66 -8.61 32.17
N ARG A 847 -0.21 -8.85 33.16
CA ARG A 847 -0.38 -10.19 33.74
C ARG A 847 -1.05 -11.09 32.68
N GLY A 848 -0.36 -12.15 32.29
CA GLY A 848 -0.90 -13.15 31.36
C GLY A 848 -1.85 -14.12 32.08
N THR A 849 -2.82 -14.65 31.35
CA THR A 849 -3.74 -15.71 31.82
C THR A 849 -3.19 -17.11 31.54
N GLY A 850 -2.19 -17.23 30.65
CA GLY A 850 -1.68 -18.51 30.17
C GLY A 850 -2.56 -19.18 29.09
N GLN A 851 -3.59 -18.48 28.60
CA GLN A 851 -4.51 -18.97 27.55
C GLN A 851 -4.65 -17.98 26.39
N THR A 852 -3.60 -17.19 26.14
CA THR A 852 -3.61 -16.18 25.09
C THR A 852 -3.03 -16.76 23.80
N LEU A 853 -3.71 -16.47 22.68
CA LEU A 853 -3.19 -16.72 21.32
C LEU A 853 -2.41 -15.49 20.86
N TYR A 854 -1.10 -15.60 20.74
CA TYR A 854 -0.24 -14.57 20.16
C TYR A 854 0.02 -14.87 18.68
N ILE A 855 -0.17 -13.88 17.84
CA ILE A 855 0.16 -13.95 16.41
C ILE A 855 1.24 -12.89 16.15
N LEU A 856 2.36 -13.32 15.58
CA LEU A 856 3.48 -12.45 15.23
C LEU A 856 3.81 -12.60 13.75
N ASP A 857 3.98 -11.49 13.06
CA ASP A 857 4.34 -11.48 11.64
C ASP A 857 5.79 -11.02 11.48
N GLU A 858 6.67 -11.97 11.09
CA GLU A 858 8.09 -11.77 10.84
C GLU A 858 8.82 -10.96 11.95
N PRO A 859 8.79 -11.42 13.22
CA PRO A 859 9.31 -10.65 14.35
C PRO A 859 10.82 -10.49 14.35
N THR A 860 11.56 -11.24 13.55
CA THR A 860 13.03 -11.17 13.44
C THR A 860 13.52 -10.19 12.37
N THR A 861 12.61 -9.49 11.73
CA THR A 861 12.93 -8.49 10.71
C THR A 861 13.91 -7.44 11.25
N GLY A 862 15.06 -7.26 10.56
CA GLY A 862 16.07 -6.27 10.92
C GLY A 862 16.86 -6.59 12.18
N LEU A 863 16.85 -7.83 12.63
CA LEU A 863 17.57 -8.27 13.81
C LEU A 863 18.88 -9.01 13.49
N HIS A 864 19.92 -8.67 14.24
CA HIS A 864 21.15 -9.46 14.27
C HIS A 864 20.93 -10.80 15.00
N PHE A 865 21.76 -11.80 14.76
CA PHE A 865 21.68 -13.13 15.38
C PHE A 865 21.54 -13.10 16.90
N ALA A 866 22.27 -12.21 17.58
CA ALA A 866 22.20 -12.06 19.03
C ALA A 866 20.85 -11.47 19.48
N ASP A 867 20.29 -10.52 18.74
CA ASP A 867 18.97 -9.95 19.03
C ASP A 867 17.87 -11.02 18.82
N ILE A 868 18.02 -11.89 17.80
CA ILE A 868 17.11 -13.02 17.56
C ILE A 868 17.14 -13.99 18.73
N GLN A 869 18.33 -14.33 19.23
CA GLN A 869 18.50 -15.21 20.39
C GLN A 869 17.78 -14.66 21.62
N GLN A 870 17.91 -13.36 21.86
CA GLN A 870 17.22 -12.68 22.97
C GLN A 870 15.70 -12.70 22.79
N LEU A 871 15.19 -12.38 21.60
CA LEU A 871 13.77 -12.41 21.28
C LEU A 871 13.18 -13.82 21.45
N LEU A 872 13.89 -14.85 20.98
CA LEU A 872 13.45 -16.24 21.12
C LEU A 872 13.32 -16.65 22.59
N SER A 873 14.25 -16.22 23.46
CA SER A 873 14.16 -16.52 24.89
C SER A 873 12.87 -15.97 25.49
N VAL A 874 12.46 -14.76 25.09
CA VAL A 874 11.21 -14.12 25.52
C VAL A 874 9.99 -14.86 24.99
N LEU A 875 9.98 -15.24 23.73
CA LEU A 875 8.85 -15.96 23.10
C LEU A 875 8.68 -17.37 23.71
N HIS A 876 9.77 -18.09 23.98
CA HIS A 876 9.73 -19.38 24.65
C HIS A 876 9.23 -19.26 26.10
N GLN A 877 9.63 -18.20 26.84
CA GLN A 877 9.09 -17.95 28.17
C GLN A 877 7.58 -17.70 28.15
N LEU A 878 7.06 -16.95 27.15
CA LEU A 878 5.61 -16.77 26.97
C LEU A 878 4.89 -18.09 26.72
N ARG A 879 5.45 -18.95 25.87
CA ARG A 879 4.93 -20.31 25.63
C ARG A 879 4.91 -21.12 26.93
N ASP A 880 6.00 -21.12 27.68
CA ASP A 880 6.14 -21.89 28.91
C ASP A 880 5.14 -21.46 30.00
N GLN A 881 4.59 -20.26 29.91
CA GLN A 881 3.47 -19.80 30.72
C GLN A 881 2.10 -20.35 30.28
N GLY A 882 2.06 -21.22 29.26
CA GLY A 882 0.86 -21.86 28.73
C GLY A 882 0.25 -21.21 27.47
N ASN A 883 0.78 -20.07 27.04
CA ASN A 883 0.27 -19.36 25.86
C ASN A 883 0.61 -20.10 24.55
N THR A 884 -0.21 -19.91 23.55
CA THR A 884 0.05 -20.38 22.19
C THR A 884 0.63 -19.25 21.34
N ILE A 885 1.76 -19.53 20.71
CA ILE A 885 2.47 -18.54 19.90
C ILE A 885 2.51 -19.02 18.45
N VAL A 886 1.98 -18.22 17.55
CA VAL A 886 2.01 -18.46 16.09
C VAL A 886 2.84 -17.38 15.46
N VAL A 887 3.90 -17.77 14.78
CA VAL A 887 4.85 -16.85 14.14
C VAL A 887 4.92 -17.14 12.65
N ILE A 888 4.67 -16.16 11.83
CA ILE A 888 4.99 -16.23 10.39
C ILE A 888 6.48 -15.91 10.27
N GLU A 889 7.30 -16.83 9.75
CA GLU A 889 8.75 -16.67 9.71
C GLU A 889 9.41 -17.29 8.50
N HIS A 890 10.55 -16.71 8.14
CA HIS A 890 11.47 -17.20 7.11
C HIS A 890 12.86 -17.51 7.67
N ASN A 891 13.19 -16.98 8.85
CA ASN A 891 14.48 -17.17 9.48
C ASN A 891 14.63 -18.61 10.00
N LEU A 892 15.62 -19.33 9.48
CA LEU A 892 15.86 -20.74 9.83
C LEU A 892 16.27 -20.93 11.29
N ASP A 893 16.91 -19.95 11.90
CA ASP A 893 17.28 -19.99 13.32
C ASP A 893 16.05 -19.96 14.23
N VAL A 894 14.98 -19.27 13.83
CA VAL A 894 13.70 -19.32 14.52
C VAL A 894 12.98 -20.63 14.24
N ILE A 895 12.90 -21.03 12.97
CA ILE A 895 12.16 -22.21 12.53
C ILE A 895 12.69 -23.47 13.20
N LYS A 896 14.02 -23.62 13.32
CA LYS A 896 14.63 -24.78 13.99
C LYS A 896 14.29 -24.89 15.47
N THR A 897 13.93 -23.79 16.15
CA THR A 897 13.55 -23.77 17.57
C THR A 897 12.06 -24.00 17.81
N ALA A 898 11.24 -24.04 16.77
CA ALA A 898 9.80 -24.23 16.88
C ALA A 898 9.43 -25.61 17.41
N ASP A 899 8.31 -25.71 18.13
CA ASP A 899 7.73 -26.98 18.54
C ASP A 899 6.92 -27.61 17.39
N TRP A 900 6.32 -26.77 16.57
CA TRP A 900 5.48 -27.16 15.44
C TRP A 900 5.71 -26.23 14.24
N ILE A 901 5.64 -26.77 13.06
CA ILE A 901 5.75 -26.02 11.80
C ILE A 901 4.53 -26.33 10.94
N VAL A 902 4.02 -25.30 10.26
CA VAL A 902 3.04 -25.42 9.17
C VAL A 902 3.63 -24.78 7.93
N ASP A 903 3.97 -25.60 6.94
CA ASP A 903 4.61 -25.14 5.71
C ASP A 903 3.63 -25.02 4.55
N LEU A 904 3.57 -23.84 3.94
CA LEU A 904 2.70 -23.51 2.80
C LEU A 904 3.50 -23.45 1.50
N GLY A 905 2.87 -23.86 0.44
CA GLY A 905 3.48 -23.83 -0.89
C GLY A 905 2.60 -24.49 -1.96
N PRO A 906 3.23 -25.17 -2.95
CA PRO A 906 4.68 -25.27 -3.19
C PRO A 906 5.32 -23.98 -3.71
N GLU A 907 4.55 -23.13 -4.40
CA GLU A 907 5.02 -21.89 -5.00
C GLU A 907 4.27 -20.66 -4.44
N GLY A 908 4.58 -19.47 -4.94
CA GLY A 908 3.83 -18.25 -4.65
C GLY A 908 2.63 -18.06 -5.60
N GLY A 909 1.69 -17.18 -5.22
CA GLY A 909 0.54 -16.82 -6.03
C GLY A 909 -0.39 -18.00 -6.33
N SER A 910 -0.84 -18.15 -7.58
CA SER A 910 -1.76 -19.21 -8.01
C SER A 910 -1.17 -20.62 -7.87
N GLY A 911 0.16 -20.75 -7.93
CA GLY A 911 0.89 -22.00 -7.71
C GLY A 911 1.04 -22.41 -6.25
N GLY A 912 0.65 -21.53 -5.32
CA GLY A 912 0.69 -21.75 -3.88
C GLY A 912 -0.66 -22.09 -3.26
N GLY A 913 -0.84 -21.68 -2.02
CA GLY A 913 -2.10 -21.78 -1.32
C GLY A 913 -2.47 -23.16 -0.78
N GLU A 914 -1.49 -24.05 -0.65
CA GLU A 914 -1.64 -25.38 -0.07
C GLU A 914 -0.78 -25.54 1.18
N ILE A 915 -1.26 -26.28 2.18
CA ILE A 915 -0.43 -26.74 3.29
C ILE A 915 0.27 -28.01 2.84
N LEU A 916 1.58 -27.96 2.68
CA LEU A 916 2.38 -29.07 2.20
C LEU A 916 2.62 -30.11 3.28
N VAL A 917 2.93 -29.64 4.49
CA VAL A 917 3.26 -30.48 5.65
C VAL A 917 3.03 -29.67 6.93
N SER A 918 2.64 -30.35 7.98
CA SER A 918 2.59 -29.81 9.35
C SER A 918 3.08 -30.88 10.33
N GLY A 919 3.89 -30.48 11.28
CA GLY A 919 4.50 -31.38 12.26
C GLY A 919 5.68 -30.74 12.98
N THR A 920 6.45 -31.57 13.68
CA THR A 920 7.71 -31.14 14.28
C THR A 920 8.72 -30.72 13.20
N PRO A 921 9.73 -29.90 13.50
CA PRO A 921 10.77 -29.53 12.53
C PRO A 921 11.45 -30.75 11.89
N GLU A 922 11.65 -31.80 12.66
CA GLU A 922 12.25 -33.06 12.19
C GLU A 922 11.36 -33.80 11.18
N GLU A 923 10.04 -33.81 11.40
CA GLU A 923 9.07 -34.39 10.46
C GLU A 923 8.97 -33.54 9.17
N VAL A 924 8.92 -32.22 9.31
CA VAL A 924 8.85 -31.30 8.18
C VAL A 924 10.10 -31.40 7.29
N ALA A 925 11.30 -31.59 7.89
CA ALA A 925 12.56 -31.72 7.17
C ALA A 925 12.59 -32.95 6.23
N GLN A 926 11.71 -33.92 6.38
CA GLN A 926 11.60 -35.11 5.51
C GLN A 926 10.70 -34.85 4.27
N CYS A 927 10.00 -33.75 4.21
CA CYS A 927 9.08 -33.45 3.12
C CYS A 927 9.83 -32.99 1.85
N GLN A 928 9.85 -33.82 0.83
CA GLN A 928 10.53 -33.52 -0.44
C GLN A 928 9.90 -32.36 -1.25
N LYS A 929 8.63 -32.05 -1.04
CA LYS A 929 7.92 -30.99 -1.76
C LYS A 929 8.10 -29.60 -1.12
N SER A 930 8.61 -29.55 0.10
CA SER A 930 8.81 -28.32 0.86
C SER A 930 10.18 -27.73 0.57
N HIS A 931 10.16 -26.47 0.10
CA HIS A 931 11.42 -25.71 -0.02
C HIS A 931 12.03 -25.41 1.34
N THR A 932 11.20 -25.11 2.35
CA THR A 932 11.66 -24.91 3.73
C THR A 932 12.38 -26.14 4.27
N ALA A 933 11.87 -27.35 4.01
CA ALA A 933 12.50 -28.60 4.40
C ALA A 933 13.92 -28.78 3.83
N ARG A 934 14.12 -28.39 2.56
CA ARG A 934 15.42 -28.44 1.88
C ARG A 934 16.50 -27.66 2.64
N PHE A 935 16.17 -26.47 3.14
CA PHE A 935 17.11 -25.61 3.86
C PHE A 935 17.20 -25.98 5.36
N LEU A 936 16.12 -26.47 5.96
CA LEU A 936 16.06 -26.84 7.38
C LEU A 936 16.84 -28.13 7.68
N LYS A 937 16.76 -29.14 6.81
CA LYS A 937 17.38 -30.46 7.01
C LYS A 937 18.86 -30.38 7.32
N PRO A 938 19.74 -29.71 6.56
CA PRO A 938 21.15 -29.61 6.87
C PRO A 938 21.45 -28.95 8.22
N ILE A 939 20.58 -28.04 8.66
CA ILE A 939 20.76 -27.35 9.95
C ILE A 939 20.45 -28.27 11.12
N LEU A 940 19.42 -29.11 11.00
CA LEU A 940 19.06 -30.09 12.02
C LEU A 940 20.08 -31.23 12.09
N GLU A 941 20.76 -31.58 10.98
CA GLU A 941 21.74 -32.65 10.92
C GLU A 941 23.13 -32.21 11.40
N ARG A 942 23.45 -30.93 11.42
CA ARG A 942 24.75 -30.38 11.85
C ARG A 942 24.91 -30.24 13.37
N ASN A 943 23.88 -30.55 14.16
CA ASN A 943 23.89 -30.39 15.62
C ASN A 943 23.90 -31.71 16.35
#